data_95bddfc50ab5b5539419ebfb39186cdf
#
_entry.id   95bddfc50ab5b5539419ebfb39186cdf
#
_cell.length_a   1.000
_cell.length_b   1.000
_cell.length_c   1.000
_cell.angle_alpha   90.00
_cell.angle_beta   90.00
_cell.angle_gamma   90.00
#
_symmetry.space_group_name_H-M   'P 1'
#
loop_
_entity.id
_entity.type
_entity.pdbx_description
1 polymer ?
#
loop_
_entity_poly.entity_id
_entity_poly.type
_entity_poly.pdbx_seq_one_letter_code
_entity_poly.pdbx_strand_id
1 'polypeptide(L)'
;TGKADVPANILIMLDTSGSMGSTTNTKNRLYKPFDTAVDSKGNIFVVEYDQHRVKKYSASGSLLKTIGGYGRSNGKFRYPWRIDVDDSDNIYVSDAYNDRIQKIDNNGSWLKNFVMGGYYVTGVTVDSSGNVYGSGSSGTIKKWDKNGNFVRQWTSASPYGMSAYDGSIYIVQSTSGYIKKYSENGTLQSQWNVYDNQSPYDIEVNANGIYLVNTGRSYVQKYSLNGVYSNQWGGYGTANNRFRQAWGLGSDSSGNIYVSDRYNNAVKKFNLNGDYISTPAGGNSGSRLAEAKKVIKKLVSSSDLTKGANFGLMKWHSRAQMLVNIDSSGASKIYTTVDSLYASGGTYLDNAMQLAQSYFSGSSSPINANANCQKNFLIVISDGYWYDRQASKIAENLYKSKGIQTFAIGFHTGGGSNYTKLAKAGGTYPDSPLYSDNWQHLYETLSNYIRQAISSRLTFSAPVIMPGISSSDHLYQSTFTYKKDHQWKGELTKYKLKSDGTVGDSVWEAGKKLDAKSESSRQIWTIANNAGISTSLNNFTTSNLSGLKNLIWENSGKSPTDAEATNLINFVRGIDAYDEDGDGNSTEKRWKLGDIYHSRLSVVGPPGAKTSNKADDVNTEAYYRYQKNYDNLKNGNRCGIACPSRKEVVYVGANDGMLHAFDSNTGSELWAFIPPTMLQSLRKMDSVKANSSHSVYGVDGSPVVKDIYYGGKWRTILLTGMGRGGHGYFAMDVTNPNSPSFLFAFQNDTINKQIYHWDASGNRVDLGYVAGIPAERDYSKLGEAWSTPTIMAMPNGNTQKWVAVFGAGYNGGVSTDYGSAVYVIDLEDEGKVLKKIDLTDVSNNIANSVPATLTAITPDTTSKAKYKGAMFYFADLEGKFWKLNLTNTGSLYEITQFFDAEATQENDRMAFFQVTPSIGNDGNLWMYYGT
;
A
#
# COMPACT_ATOMS: atom_id res chain seq x y z
N THR A 1 -21.90 -18.71 13.15
CA THR A 1 -20.58 -19.01 13.74
C THR A 1 -19.62 -19.50 12.67
N GLY A 2 -19.14 -18.56 11.82
CA GLY A 2 -18.16 -18.90 10.78
C GLY A 2 -16.76 -19.05 11.38
N LYS A 3 -16.05 -20.13 11.02
CA LYS A 3 -14.62 -20.23 11.29
C LYS A 3 -13.89 -19.33 10.29
N ALA A 4 -13.08 -18.39 10.75
CA ALA A 4 -12.30 -17.50 9.90
C ALA A 4 -11.11 -18.18 9.18
N ASP A 5 -10.79 -19.42 9.54
CA ASP A 5 -9.78 -20.27 8.90
C ASP A 5 -10.34 -21.17 7.80
N VAL A 6 -11.52 -20.90 7.27
CA VAL A 6 -12.06 -21.69 6.18
C VAL A 6 -11.40 -21.23 4.87
N PRO A 7 -10.67 -22.11 4.18
CA PRO A 7 -10.02 -21.74 2.93
C PRO A 7 -11.03 -21.25 1.89
N ALA A 8 -10.64 -20.19 1.15
CA ALA A 8 -11.45 -19.72 0.03
C ALA A 8 -11.52 -20.80 -1.05
N ASN A 9 -12.68 -20.96 -1.69
CA ASN A 9 -12.85 -21.88 -2.81
C ASN A 9 -12.66 -21.13 -4.13
N ILE A 10 -11.76 -21.61 -4.96
CA ILE A 10 -11.41 -21.00 -6.25
C ILE A 10 -11.55 -22.04 -7.37
N LEU A 11 -12.49 -21.82 -8.28
CA LEU A 11 -12.63 -22.63 -9.49
C LEU A 11 -12.03 -21.88 -10.68
N ILE A 12 -10.93 -22.39 -11.24
CA ILE A 12 -10.35 -21.91 -12.50
C ILE A 12 -11.09 -22.57 -13.65
N MET A 13 -11.75 -21.76 -14.48
CA MET A 13 -12.48 -22.19 -15.66
C MET A 13 -11.68 -21.80 -16.91
N LEU A 14 -10.90 -22.74 -17.44
CA LEU A 14 -9.99 -22.49 -18.56
C LEU A 14 -10.65 -22.83 -19.89
N ASP A 15 -10.71 -21.85 -20.78
CA ASP A 15 -11.06 -22.05 -22.18
C ASP A 15 -10.01 -22.94 -22.87
N THR A 16 -10.48 -23.99 -23.51
CA THR A 16 -9.67 -24.89 -24.34
C THR A 16 -10.20 -24.96 -25.78
N SER A 17 -10.93 -23.94 -26.25
CA SER A 17 -11.42 -23.83 -27.62
C SER A 17 -10.27 -23.80 -28.64
N GLY A 18 -10.61 -24.00 -29.93
CA GLY A 18 -9.61 -24.03 -31.00
C GLY A 18 -8.75 -22.78 -31.10
N SER A 19 -9.29 -21.59 -30.78
CA SER A 19 -8.56 -20.31 -30.73
C SER A 19 -7.41 -20.30 -29.73
N MET A 20 -7.55 -21.00 -28.60
CA MET A 20 -6.48 -21.17 -27.61
C MET A 20 -5.26 -21.94 -28.14
N GLY A 21 -5.41 -22.68 -29.26
CA GLY A 21 -4.33 -23.31 -30.00
C GLY A 21 -3.51 -22.33 -30.85
N SER A 22 -4.03 -21.13 -31.11
CA SER A 22 -3.34 -20.12 -31.90
C SER A 22 -2.09 -19.59 -31.18
N THR A 23 -1.05 -19.26 -31.96
CA THR A 23 0.14 -18.61 -31.43
C THR A 23 -0.19 -17.21 -30.94
N THR A 24 0.44 -16.81 -29.85
CA THR A 24 0.20 -15.52 -29.20
C THR A 24 0.47 -14.34 -30.13
N ASN A 25 -0.30 -13.30 -29.96
CA ASN A 25 -0.60 -12.19 -30.85
C ASN A 25 0.63 -11.51 -31.50
N THR A 26 0.51 -11.23 -32.80
CA THR A 26 1.51 -10.57 -33.65
C THR A 26 1.83 -9.11 -33.29
N LYS A 27 1.00 -8.40 -32.52
CA LYS A 27 1.21 -6.98 -32.17
C LYS A 27 2.43 -6.76 -31.25
N ASN A 28 2.71 -7.68 -30.35
CA ASN A 28 3.86 -7.59 -29.42
C ASN A 28 5.09 -8.35 -29.92
N ARG A 29 4.99 -9.04 -31.06
CA ARG A 29 6.07 -9.87 -31.60
C ARG A 29 7.25 -8.99 -32.02
N LEU A 30 8.45 -9.33 -31.53
CA LEU A 30 9.69 -8.83 -32.09
C LEU A 30 9.92 -9.46 -33.47
N TYR A 31 10.50 -8.68 -34.37
CA TYR A 31 10.93 -9.18 -35.67
C TYR A 31 12.41 -8.97 -35.81
N LYS A 32 13.17 -10.04 -35.72
CA LYS A 32 14.62 -10.06 -35.86
C LYS A 32 15.32 -8.93 -35.07
N PRO A 33 15.20 -8.94 -33.71
CA PRO A 33 15.86 -7.92 -32.90
C PRO A 33 17.35 -7.89 -33.16
N PHE A 34 17.88 -6.68 -33.24
CA PHE A 34 19.31 -6.46 -33.53
C PHE A 34 20.07 -6.13 -32.26
N ASP A 35 19.56 -5.17 -31.49
CA ASP A 35 20.20 -4.69 -30.28
C ASP A 35 19.19 -4.34 -29.18
N THR A 36 19.67 -4.23 -27.95
CA THR A 36 18.81 -3.97 -26.78
C THR A 36 19.56 -3.15 -25.74
N ALA A 37 18.84 -2.20 -25.11
CA ALA A 37 19.30 -1.44 -23.96
C ALA A 37 18.19 -1.37 -22.90
N VAL A 38 18.56 -1.11 -21.64
CA VAL A 38 17.63 -1.12 -20.49
C VAL A 38 17.72 0.20 -19.74
N ASP A 39 16.57 0.84 -19.48
CA ASP A 39 16.53 2.09 -18.70
C ASP A 39 16.60 1.84 -17.19
N SER A 40 16.71 2.92 -16.39
CA SER A 40 16.82 2.86 -14.92
C SER A 40 15.61 2.18 -14.25
N LYS A 41 14.46 2.11 -14.93
CA LYS A 41 13.23 1.48 -14.48
C LYS A 41 13.10 0.02 -14.92
N GLY A 42 14.11 -0.50 -15.61
CA GLY A 42 14.12 -1.84 -16.17
C GLY A 42 13.28 -1.99 -17.44
N ASN A 43 12.82 -0.90 -18.09
CA ASN A 43 12.18 -1.02 -19.38
C ASN A 43 13.24 -1.34 -20.47
N ILE A 44 12.84 -2.15 -21.44
CA ILE A 44 13.72 -2.72 -22.44
C ILE A 44 13.45 -2.06 -23.78
N PHE A 45 14.46 -1.44 -24.37
CA PHE A 45 14.39 -0.91 -25.72
C PHE A 45 15.05 -1.89 -26.67
N VAL A 46 14.37 -2.20 -27.77
CA VAL A 46 14.82 -3.21 -28.74
C VAL A 46 14.81 -2.63 -30.14
N VAL A 47 15.95 -2.67 -30.82
CA VAL A 47 16.09 -2.26 -32.20
C VAL A 47 15.58 -3.38 -33.13
N GLU A 48 14.63 -3.05 -33.98
CA GLU A 48 14.18 -3.88 -35.09
C GLU A 48 14.72 -3.32 -36.43
N TYR A 49 15.91 -3.75 -36.83
CA TYR A 49 16.65 -3.26 -38.01
C TYR A 49 15.81 -3.25 -39.29
N ASP A 50 15.27 -4.42 -39.70
CA ASP A 50 14.48 -4.59 -40.92
C ASP A 50 13.13 -3.85 -40.87
N GLN A 51 12.66 -3.43 -39.66
CA GLN A 51 11.41 -2.72 -39.45
C GLN A 51 11.58 -1.23 -39.20
N HIS A 52 12.83 -0.74 -39.22
CA HIS A 52 13.18 0.68 -39.11
C HIS A 52 12.61 1.34 -37.84
N ARG A 53 12.63 0.64 -36.70
CA ARG A 53 12.01 1.11 -35.46
C ARG A 53 12.68 0.58 -34.19
N VAL A 54 12.37 1.20 -33.09
CA VAL A 54 12.69 0.72 -31.76
C VAL A 54 11.36 0.39 -31.04
N LYS A 55 11.32 -0.73 -30.34
CA LYS A 55 10.21 -1.08 -29.46
C LYS A 55 10.64 -0.95 -28.01
N LYS A 56 9.79 -0.31 -27.19
CA LYS A 56 9.94 -0.22 -25.73
C LYS A 56 9.01 -1.20 -25.05
N TYR A 57 9.55 -2.06 -24.20
CA TYR A 57 8.82 -3.00 -23.35
C TYR A 57 9.01 -2.62 -21.88
N SER A 58 8.01 -2.91 -21.04
CA SER A 58 8.18 -2.86 -19.59
C SER A 58 9.13 -3.98 -19.12
N ALA A 59 9.62 -3.87 -17.89
CA ALA A 59 10.41 -4.94 -17.24
C ALA A 59 9.67 -6.29 -17.20
N SER A 60 8.32 -6.26 -17.17
CA SER A 60 7.45 -7.45 -17.20
C SER A 60 7.15 -7.97 -18.62
N GLY A 61 7.63 -7.28 -19.68
CA GLY A 61 7.53 -7.72 -21.08
C GLY A 61 6.32 -7.18 -21.85
N SER A 62 5.55 -6.23 -21.31
CA SER A 62 4.46 -5.57 -22.04
C SER A 62 5.01 -4.52 -23.02
N LEU A 63 4.54 -4.51 -24.26
CA LEU A 63 4.90 -3.48 -25.23
C LEU A 63 4.30 -2.13 -24.79
N LEU A 64 5.17 -1.19 -24.45
CA LEU A 64 4.76 0.15 -24.02
C LEU A 64 4.66 1.11 -25.21
N LYS A 65 5.63 1.05 -26.14
CA LYS A 65 5.68 1.97 -27.28
C LYS A 65 6.43 1.40 -28.47
N THR A 66 6.08 1.87 -29.66
CA THR A 66 6.86 1.71 -30.88
C THR A 66 7.33 3.09 -31.33
N ILE A 67 8.65 3.26 -31.51
CA ILE A 67 9.32 4.53 -31.84
C ILE A 67 9.93 4.40 -33.23
N GLY A 68 9.74 5.39 -34.09
CA GLY A 68 10.38 5.45 -35.38
C GLY A 68 9.51 5.09 -36.58
N GLY A 69 10.01 4.21 -37.44
CA GLY A 69 9.51 3.87 -38.75
C GLY A 69 10.43 4.38 -39.88
N TYR A 70 10.29 3.86 -41.10
CA TYR A 70 11.13 4.21 -42.23
C TYR A 70 11.12 5.70 -42.59
N GLY A 71 12.28 6.34 -42.73
CA GLY A 71 12.38 7.73 -43.15
C GLY A 71 13.72 8.41 -42.81
N ARG A 72 13.86 9.67 -43.26
CA ARG A 72 15.04 10.53 -43.03
C ARG A 72 14.75 11.66 -42.03
N SER A 73 13.48 11.96 -41.79
CA SER A 73 13.10 13.00 -40.82
C SER A 73 13.53 12.63 -39.40
N ASN A 74 13.57 13.59 -38.50
CA ASN A 74 13.82 13.39 -37.08
C ASN A 74 12.78 12.45 -36.47
N GLY A 75 13.25 11.52 -35.64
CA GLY A 75 12.42 10.46 -35.05
C GLY A 75 12.06 9.32 -36.02
N LYS A 76 12.56 9.31 -37.29
CA LYS A 76 12.46 8.19 -38.22
C LYS A 76 13.84 7.59 -38.47
N PHE A 77 13.89 6.30 -38.84
CA PHE A 77 15.13 5.57 -39.02
C PHE A 77 15.23 4.93 -40.41
N ARG A 78 16.47 4.72 -40.83
CA ARG A 78 16.79 3.83 -41.95
C ARG A 78 17.80 2.79 -41.48
N TYR A 79 17.33 1.59 -41.24
CA TYR A 79 18.14 0.48 -40.75
C TYR A 79 18.89 0.83 -39.46
N PRO A 80 18.15 1.11 -38.31
CA PRO A 80 18.81 1.38 -37.04
C PRO A 80 19.56 0.13 -36.59
N TRP A 81 20.77 0.33 -36.02
CA TRP A 81 21.69 -0.78 -35.78
C TRP A 81 21.90 -1.03 -34.27
N ARG A 82 22.34 -0.01 -33.54
CA ARG A 82 22.68 -0.07 -32.12
C ARG A 82 21.87 0.93 -31.30
N ILE A 83 21.78 0.63 -30.01
CA ILE A 83 21.07 1.48 -29.05
C ILE A 83 21.81 1.50 -27.73
N ASP A 84 21.87 2.67 -27.11
CA ASP A 84 22.33 2.86 -25.72
C ASP A 84 21.44 3.83 -24.98
N VAL A 85 21.51 3.87 -23.62
CA VAL A 85 20.66 4.68 -22.74
C VAL A 85 21.54 5.49 -21.81
N ASP A 86 21.28 6.82 -21.69
CA ASP A 86 21.95 7.67 -20.69
C ASP A 86 21.30 7.60 -19.29
N ASP A 87 21.97 8.15 -18.27
CA ASP A 87 21.49 8.20 -16.89
C ASP A 87 20.17 8.99 -16.70
N SER A 88 19.73 9.71 -17.72
CA SER A 88 18.43 10.40 -17.78
C SER A 88 17.37 9.61 -18.52
N ASP A 89 17.62 8.34 -18.80
CA ASP A 89 16.76 7.42 -19.55
C ASP A 89 16.50 7.84 -21.03
N ASN A 90 17.31 8.73 -21.63
CA ASN A 90 17.21 8.99 -23.05
C ASN A 90 17.92 7.90 -23.85
N ILE A 91 17.35 7.53 -24.99
CA ILE A 91 17.95 6.54 -25.89
C ILE A 91 18.76 7.20 -26.99
N TYR A 92 19.86 6.57 -27.34
CA TYR A 92 20.73 6.93 -28.46
C TYR A 92 20.73 5.81 -29.48
N VAL A 93 20.22 6.09 -30.66
CA VAL A 93 20.03 5.08 -31.71
C VAL A 93 20.93 5.39 -32.91
N SER A 94 21.77 4.43 -33.29
CA SER A 94 22.52 4.51 -34.53
C SER A 94 21.60 4.33 -35.74
N ASP A 95 21.32 5.39 -36.46
CA ASP A 95 20.47 5.44 -37.66
C ASP A 95 21.37 5.23 -38.90
N ALA A 96 21.79 3.94 -39.08
CA ALA A 96 22.93 3.53 -39.83
C ALA A 96 22.96 4.11 -41.26
N TYR A 97 21.85 4.02 -42.00
CA TYR A 97 21.78 4.48 -43.39
C TYR A 97 21.31 5.95 -43.54
N ASN A 98 21.17 6.68 -42.43
CA ASN A 98 20.97 8.13 -42.41
C ASN A 98 22.20 8.88 -41.88
N ASP A 99 23.35 8.17 -41.70
CA ASP A 99 24.63 8.74 -41.32
C ASP A 99 24.60 9.56 -40.02
N ARG A 100 23.82 9.13 -39.08
CA ARG A 100 23.61 9.85 -37.79
C ARG A 100 23.32 8.94 -36.62
N ILE A 101 23.57 9.45 -35.43
CA ILE A 101 22.97 8.94 -34.18
C ILE A 101 21.84 9.89 -33.79
N GLN A 102 20.69 9.37 -33.38
CA GLN A 102 19.58 10.18 -32.87
C GLN A 102 19.45 9.98 -31.35
N LYS A 103 19.44 11.11 -30.61
CA LYS A 103 19.01 11.15 -29.22
C LYS A 103 17.48 11.35 -29.16
N ILE A 104 16.82 10.51 -28.42
CA ILE A 104 15.35 10.47 -28.29
C ILE A 104 15.04 10.34 -26.80
N ASP A 105 14.02 11.04 -26.29
CA ASP A 105 13.61 10.92 -24.91
C ASP A 105 12.95 9.56 -24.61
N ASN A 106 12.81 9.26 -23.35
CA ASN A 106 12.19 8.00 -22.88
C ASN A 106 10.76 7.80 -23.41
N ASN A 107 10.08 8.90 -23.81
CA ASN A 107 8.74 8.90 -24.39
C ASN A 107 8.72 8.81 -25.92
N GLY A 108 9.91 8.72 -26.55
CA GLY A 108 10.03 8.54 -28.00
C GLY A 108 9.98 9.85 -28.82
N SER A 109 10.18 11.01 -28.18
CA SER A 109 10.29 12.29 -28.85
C SER A 109 11.75 12.55 -29.24
N TRP A 110 11.98 13.00 -30.45
CA TRP A 110 13.31 13.35 -30.92
C TRP A 110 13.86 14.57 -30.15
N LEU A 111 15.13 14.48 -29.77
CA LEU A 111 15.85 15.55 -29.07
C LEU A 111 16.99 16.13 -29.90
N LYS A 112 17.85 15.30 -30.51
CA LYS A 112 19.05 15.73 -31.18
C LYS A 112 19.62 14.72 -32.18
N ASN A 113 20.42 15.19 -33.16
CA ASN A 113 21.20 14.38 -34.06
C ASN A 113 22.70 14.60 -33.87
N PHE A 114 23.48 13.53 -34.03
CA PHE A 114 24.94 13.53 -34.09
C PHE A 114 25.39 12.94 -35.46
N VAL A 115 26.05 13.77 -36.30
CA VAL A 115 26.29 13.41 -37.72
C VAL A 115 27.64 12.77 -37.87
N MET A 116 27.72 11.59 -38.50
CA MET A 116 28.95 10.85 -38.73
C MET A 116 29.74 11.33 -39.95
N GLY A 117 29.12 11.92 -40.97
CA GLY A 117 29.76 12.55 -42.12
C GLY A 117 30.18 11.55 -43.19
N GLY A 118 29.21 10.81 -43.72
CA GLY A 118 29.39 9.96 -44.90
C GLY A 118 29.71 8.48 -44.64
N TYR A 119 29.44 7.98 -43.42
CA TYR A 119 29.71 6.60 -43.03
C TYR A 119 28.51 5.93 -42.42
N TYR A 120 28.25 4.67 -42.75
CA TYR A 120 27.27 3.88 -42.03
C TYR A 120 27.60 3.80 -40.53
N VAL A 121 26.69 4.18 -39.65
CA VAL A 121 26.90 4.14 -38.20
C VAL A 121 26.77 2.72 -37.68
N THR A 122 27.88 2.16 -37.19
CA THR A 122 27.96 0.76 -36.76
C THR A 122 27.87 0.57 -35.25
N GLY A 123 28.16 1.62 -34.48
CA GLY A 123 28.12 1.57 -33.01
C GLY A 123 27.69 2.91 -32.41
N VAL A 124 27.14 2.86 -31.21
CA VAL A 124 26.86 4.01 -30.37
C VAL A 124 27.04 3.63 -28.92
N THR A 125 27.58 4.53 -28.09
CA THR A 125 27.55 4.44 -26.63
C THR A 125 27.60 5.84 -26.03
N VAL A 126 27.12 5.98 -24.80
CA VAL A 126 27.12 7.23 -24.03
C VAL A 126 27.80 6.99 -22.68
N ASP A 127 28.69 7.91 -22.27
CA ASP A 127 29.36 7.84 -20.98
C ASP A 127 28.52 8.51 -19.87
N SER A 128 28.89 8.29 -18.61
CA SER A 128 28.21 8.87 -17.44
C SER A 128 28.25 10.41 -17.38
N SER A 129 29.11 11.05 -18.16
CA SER A 129 29.17 12.52 -18.34
C SER A 129 28.20 13.00 -19.42
N GLY A 130 27.54 12.09 -20.13
CA GLY A 130 26.65 12.35 -21.26
C GLY A 130 27.33 12.60 -22.58
N ASN A 131 28.65 12.34 -22.72
CA ASN A 131 29.34 12.41 -24.00
C ASN A 131 28.95 11.21 -24.88
N VAL A 132 28.78 11.44 -26.16
CA VAL A 132 28.32 10.45 -27.14
C VAL A 132 29.47 10.00 -27.99
N TYR A 133 29.59 8.71 -28.21
CA TYR A 133 30.59 8.09 -29.08
C TYR A 133 29.86 7.29 -30.16
N GLY A 134 30.30 7.49 -31.38
CA GLY A 134 29.76 6.77 -32.52
C GLY A 134 30.86 6.18 -33.36
N SER A 135 30.67 4.96 -33.89
CA SER A 135 31.59 4.34 -34.86
C SER A 135 30.95 4.26 -36.23
N GLY A 136 31.78 4.39 -37.26
CA GLY A 136 31.43 4.27 -38.68
C GLY A 136 32.08 3.09 -39.36
N SER A 137 31.49 2.61 -40.45
CA SER A 137 31.99 1.47 -41.26
C SER A 137 33.39 1.66 -41.85
N SER A 138 33.88 2.92 -41.96
CA SER A 138 35.24 3.25 -42.35
C SER A 138 36.29 3.02 -41.27
N GLY A 139 35.92 2.66 -40.07
CA GLY A 139 36.79 2.61 -38.91
C GLY A 139 36.90 3.92 -38.14
N THR A 140 36.17 4.95 -38.52
CA THR A 140 36.15 6.23 -37.80
C THR A 140 35.33 6.15 -36.53
N ILE A 141 35.88 6.65 -35.43
CA ILE A 141 35.15 6.84 -34.15
C ILE A 141 35.11 8.34 -33.87
N LYS A 142 33.93 8.87 -33.55
CA LYS A 142 33.74 10.27 -33.21
C LYS A 142 33.21 10.40 -31.78
N LYS A 143 33.69 11.43 -31.07
CA LYS A 143 33.18 11.87 -29.76
C LYS A 143 32.52 13.22 -29.93
N TRP A 144 31.35 13.36 -29.33
CA TRP A 144 30.63 14.62 -29.09
C TRP A 144 30.43 14.81 -27.58
N ASP A 145 30.42 16.06 -27.13
CA ASP A 145 30.06 16.41 -25.75
C ASP A 145 28.55 16.22 -25.52
N LYS A 146 28.11 16.31 -24.26
CA LYS A 146 26.69 16.23 -23.85
C LYS A 146 25.79 17.27 -24.55
N ASN A 147 26.37 18.37 -25.02
CA ASN A 147 25.67 19.42 -25.76
C ASN A 147 25.60 19.12 -27.26
N GLY A 148 26.31 18.07 -27.72
CA GLY A 148 26.39 17.60 -29.10
C GLY A 148 27.40 18.35 -29.95
N ASN A 149 28.31 19.06 -29.35
CA ASN A 149 29.45 19.66 -30.09
C ASN A 149 30.46 18.56 -30.40
N PHE A 150 30.98 18.56 -31.61
CA PHE A 150 32.08 17.66 -31.99
C PHE A 150 33.32 17.95 -31.15
N VAL A 151 33.86 16.90 -30.51
CA VAL A 151 35.07 17.01 -29.68
C VAL A 151 36.30 16.53 -30.43
N ARG A 152 36.24 15.30 -30.93
CA ARG A 152 37.37 14.66 -31.67
C ARG A 152 36.96 13.42 -32.40
N GLN A 153 37.92 12.88 -33.19
CA GLN A 153 37.82 11.59 -33.83
C GLN A 153 39.14 10.83 -33.80
N TRP A 154 39.05 9.51 -33.88
CA TRP A 154 40.20 8.59 -34.08
C TRP A 154 39.77 7.41 -34.93
N THR A 155 40.68 6.48 -35.18
CA THR A 155 40.38 5.30 -36.01
C THR A 155 40.63 4.00 -35.27
N SER A 156 39.77 3.02 -35.53
CA SER A 156 39.90 1.63 -35.10
C SER A 156 39.40 0.73 -36.24
N ALA A 157 40.12 -0.33 -36.57
CA ALA A 157 39.72 -1.19 -37.68
C ALA A 157 38.39 -1.91 -37.34
N SER A 158 37.45 -1.90 -38.28
CA SER A 158 36.17 -2.63 -38.21
C SER A 158 35.46 -2.55 -36.84
N PRO A 159 35.19 -1.33 -36.30
CA PRO A 159 34.50 -1.19 -35.02
C PRO A 159 32.99 -1.49 -35.18
N TYR A 160 32.47 -2.45 -34.42
CA TYR A 160 31.06 -2.83 -34.48
C TYR A 160 30.32 -2.50 -33.20
N GLY A 161 30.60 -3.18 -32.10
CA GLY A 161 30.03 -2.90 -30.80
C GLY A 161 30.90 -1.96 -29.97
N MET A 162 30.29 -1.12 -29.19
CA MET A 162 30.92 -0.15 -28.31
C MET A 162 30.20 -0.09 -26.97
N SER A 163 31.00 0.04 -25.88
CA SER A 163 30.44 0.27 -24.54
C SER A 163 31.35 1.22 -23.76
N ALA A 164 30.76 2.25 -23.12
CA ALA A 164 31.47 3.20 -22.27
C ALA A 164 31.35 2.76 -20.83
N TYR A 165 32.49 2.61 -20.14
CA TYR A 165 32.49 2.24 -18.72
C TYR A 165 33.73 2.80 -18.02
N ASP A 166 33.57 3.45 -16.87
CA ASP A 166 34.62 3.94 -16.00
C ASP A 166 35.71 4.72 -16.72
N GLY A 167 35.31 5.79 -17.44
CA GLY A 167 36.21 6.69 -18.14
C GLY A 167 36.94 6.05 -19.33
N SER A 168 36.45 4.91 -19.81
CA SER A 168 37.05 4.17 -20.93
C SER A 168 36.02 3.74 -21.96
N ILE A 169 36.45 3.64 -23.24
CA ILE A 169 35.62 3.18 -24.34
C ILE A 169 36.13 1.83 -24.80
N TYR A 170 35.30 0.82 -24.69
CA TYR A 170 35.60 -0.52 -25.15
C TYR A 170 34.96 -0.73 -26.50
N ILE A 171 35.74 -1.31 -27.43
CA ILE A 171 35.35 -1.52 -28.83
C ILE A 171 35.69 -2.94 -29.21
N VAL A 172 34.73 -3.60 -29.86
CA VAL A 172 34.98 -4.90 -30.43
C VAL A 172 35.25 -4.76 -31.93
N GLN A 173 36.32 -5.42 -32.40
CA GLN A 173 36.71 -5.50 -33.81
C GLN A 173 36.29 -6.82 -34.41
N SER A 174 35.22 -6.81 -35.21
CA SER A 174 34.61 -8.03 -35.74
C SER A 174 35.52 -8.85 -36.65
N THR A 175 36.35 -8.18 -37.48
CA THR A 175 37.19 -8.88 -38.46
C THR A 175 38.51 -9.39 -37.90
N SER A 176 39.04 -8.75 -36.87
CA SER A 176 40.35 -9.08 -36.29
C SER A 176 40.26 -9.81 -34.96
N GLY A 177 39.05 -9.92 -34.36
CA GLY A 177 38.85 -10.63 -33.12
C GLY A 177 39.49 -9.97 -31.89
N TYR A 178 39.63 -8.64 -31.88
CA TYR A 178 40.19 -7.89 -30.75
C TYR A 178 39.12 -7.16 -29.98
N ILE A 179 39.28 -7.10 -28.66
CA ILE A 179 38.71 -6.08 -27.79
C ILE A 179 39.77 -5.00 -27.62
N LYS A 180 39.40 -3.74 -27.83
CA LYS A 180 40.28 -2.58 -27.61
C LYS A 180 39.66 -1.66 -26.56
N LYS A 181 40.46 -1.26 -25.57
CA LYS A 181 40.12 -0.28 -24.56
C LYS A 181 40.84 1.03 -24.90
N TYR A 182 40.07 2.09 -25.08
CA TYR A 182 40.55 3.46 -25.29
C TYR A 182 40.21 4.32 -24.10
N SER A 183 41.02 5.33 -23.80
CA SER A 183 40.60 6.43 -22.94
C SER A 183 39.49 7.25 -23.61
N GLU A 184 38.76 8.06 -22.86
CA GLU A 184 37.80 9.02 -23.41
C GLU A 184 38.41 9.98 -24.45
N ASN A 185 39.74 10.13 -24.46
CA ASN A 185 40.51 10.93 -25.42
C ASN A 185 40.97 10.14 -26.63
N GLY A 186 40.52 8.90 -26.84
CA GLY A 186 40.85 8.08 -28.00
C GLY A 186 42.25 7.49 -27.99
N THR A 187 42.98 7.54 -26.87
CA THR A 187 44.27 6.89 -26.71
C THR A 187 44.07 5.42 -26.39
N LEU A 188 44.68 4.51 -27.18
CA LEU A 188 44.62 3.07 -26.92
C LEU A 188 45.34 2.78 -25.57
N GLN A 189 44.63 2.21 -24.63
CA GLN A 189 45.13 1.83 -23.29
C GLN A 189 45.57 0.37 -23.24
N SER A 190 44.76 -0.53 -23.84
CA SER A 190 45.02 -1.95 -23.89
C SER A 190 44.24 -2.60 -25.02
N GLN A 191 44.72 -3.79 -25.44
CA GLN A 191 43.98 -4.66 -26.36
C GLN A 191 44.28 -6.11 -26.03
N TRP A 192 43.32 -7.00 -26.31
CA TRP A 192 43.49 -8.44 -26.16
C TRP A 192 42.61 -9.20 -27.15
N ASN A 193 43.01 -10.45 -27.43
CA ASN A 193 42.29 -11.32 -28.35
C ASN A 193 41.01 -11.87 -27.68
N VAL A 194 39.94 -11.95 -28.47
CA VAL A 194 38.75 -12.70 -28.10
C VAL A 194 39.10 -14.20 -28.07
N TYR A 195 38.69 -14.89 -27.02
CA TYR A 195 38.84 -16.32 -26.93
C TYR A 195 38.17 -17.00 -28.12
N ASP A 196 38.80 -17.98 -28.73
CA ASP A 196 38.39 -18.70 -29.98
C ASP A 196 38.54 -17.93 -31.31
N ASN A 197 39.09 -16.76 -31.33
CA ASN A 197 39.37 -15.97 -32.57
C ASN A 197 38.14 -15.82 -33.50
N GLN A 198 36.93 -15.80 -32.95
CA GLN A 198 35.70 -15.71 -33.72
C GLN A 198 35.20 -14.25 -33.76
N SER A 199 34.42 -13.94 -34.78
CA SER A 199 33.90 -12.60 -35.06
C SER A 199 32.92 -12.12 -33.96
N PRO A 200 33.34 -11.30 -32.98
CA PRO A 200 32.45 -10.68 -32.03
C PRO A 200 31.69 -9.52 -32.67
N TYR A 201 30.43 -9.36 -32.38
CA TYR A 201 29.62 -8.31 -33.01
C TYR A 201 29.18 -7.21 -32.04
N ASP A 202 29.10 -7.52 -30.74
CA ASP A 202 28.73 -6.54 -29.75
C ASP A 202 29.43 -6.74 -28.43
N ILE A 203 29.46 -5.68 -27.61
CA ILE A 203 30.14 -5.62 -26.34
C ILE A 203 29.28 -4.80 -25.34
N GLU A 204 29.14 -5.33 -24.14
CA GLU A 204 28.57 -4.64 -23.00
C GLU A 204 29.55 -4.71 -21.84
N VAL A 205 29.78 -3.59 -21.16
CA VAL A 205 30.71 -3.49 -20.01
C VAL A 205 30.02 -2.87 -18.82
N ASN A 206 30.13 -3.54 -17.70
CA ASN A 206 29.61 -3.04 -16.42
C ASN A 206 30.56 -3.41 -15.27
N ALA A 207 30.21 -3.10 -14.04
CA ALA A 207 31.04 -3.37 -12.85
C ALA A 207 31.43 -4.87 -12.68
N ASN A 208 30.68 -5.80 -13.31
CA ASN A 208 30.85 -7.24 -13.18
C ASN A 208 31.73 -7.86 -14.29
N GLY A 209 32.16 -7.07 -15.27
CA GLY A 209 33.06 -7.49 -16.34
C GLY A 209 32.65 -7.02 -17.73
N ILE A 210 33.30 -7.63 -18.72
CA ILE A 210 33.09 -7.40 -20.15
C ILE A 210 32.33 -8.58 -20.71
N TYR A 211 31.23 -8.32 -21.42
CA TYR A 211 30.42 -9.31 -22.09
C TYR A 211 30.46 -9.12 -23.60
N LEU A 212 30.69 -10.20 -24.33
CA LEU A 212 30.77 -10.18 -25.80
C LEU A 212 29.71 -11.14 -26.36
N VAL A 213 29.05 -10.75 -27.44
CA VAL A 213 28.27 -11.67 -28.24
C VAL A 213 29.04 -12.15 -29.45
N ASN A 214 29.15 -13.48 -29.59
CA ASN A 214 29.68 -14.14 -30.77
C ASN A 214 28.52 -14.61 -31.66
N THR A 215 28.23 -13.87 -32.68
CA THR A 215 27.07 -14.12 -33.55
C THR A 215 27.24 -15.39 -34.40
N GLY A 216 28.43 -15.72 -34.84
CA GLY A 216 28.68 -16.89 -35.67
C GLY A 216 28.43 -18.22 -34.98
N ARG A 217 28.70 -18.29 -33.68
CA ARG A 217 28.47 -19.49 -32.84
C ARG A 217 27.29 -19.37 -31.89
N SER A 218 26.63 -18.20 -31.83
CA SER A 218 25.48 -17.94 -31.04
C SER A 218 25.70 -18.14 -29.52
N TYR A 219 26.79 -17.59 -28.96
CA TYR A 219 27.05 -17.58 -27.52
C TYR A 219 27.48 -16.20 -27.04
N VAL A 220 27.44 -16.01 -25.72
CA VAL A 220 27.96 -14.85 -24.98
C VAL A 220 29.20 -15.29 -24.22
N GLN A 221 30.27 -14.49 -24.28
CA GLN A 221 31.50 -14.69 -23.51
C GLN A 221 31.61 -13.60 -22.44
N LYS A 222 32.11 -13.96 -21.26
CA LYS A 222 32.43 -13.07 -20.18
C LYS A 222 33.93 -13.00 -19.92
N TYR A 223 34.41 -11.77 -19.70
CA TYR A 223 35.80 -11.47 -19.32
C TYR A 223 35.81 -10.58 -18.08
N SER A 224 36.93 -10.62 -17.32
CA SER A 224 37.20 -9.59 -16.34
C SER A 224 37.45 -8.22 -17.00
N LEU A 225 37.40 -7.14 -16.24
CA LEU A 225 37.72 -5.79 -16.77
C LEU A 225 39.17 -5.66 -17.27
N ASN A 226 40.06 -6.59 -16.90
CA ASN A 226 41.43 -6.70 -17.36
C ASN A 226 41.58 -7.63 -18.55
N GLY A 227 40.48 -8.08 -19.18
CA GLY A 227 40.46 -8.87 -20.39
C GLY A 227 40.75 -10.36 -20.22
N VAL A 228 40.73 -10.88 -18.98
CA VAL A 228 40.88 -12.32 -18.72
C VAL A 228 39.56 -13.02 -18.96
N TYR A 229 39.57 -14.02 -19.87
CA TYR A 229 38.40 -14.87 -20.13
C TYR A 229 37.92 -15.59 -18.86
N SER A 230 36.62 -15.62 -18.62
CA SER A 230 36.01 -16.21 -17.43
C SER A 230 35.13 -17.42 -17.77
N ASN A 231 34.11 -17.21 -18.59
CA ASN A 231 33.19 -18.27 -19.01
C ASN A 231 32.42 -17.89 -20.29
N GLN A 232 31.61 -18.84 -20.79
CA GLN A 232 30.66 -18.58 -21.86
C GLN A 232 29.38 -19.38 -21.67
N TRP A 233 28.27 -18.85 -22.24
CA TRP A 233 26.99 -19.55 -22.27
C TRP A 233 26.28 -19.35 -23.62
N GLY A 234 25.24 -20.17 -23.84
CA GLY A 234 24.47 -20.12 -25.08
C GLY A 234 24.78 -21.29 -26.02
N GLY A 235 24.97 -20.98 -27.27
CA GLY A 235 25.12 -21.90 -28.41
C GLY A 235 23.85 -21.96 -29.25
N TYR A 236 23.94 -22.52 -30.46
CA TYR A 236 22.85 -22.54 -31.42
C TYR A 236 21.64 -23.37 -30.94
N GLY A 237 20.41 -22.81 -31.01
CA GLY A 237 19.18 -23.53 -30.68
C GLY A 237 17.99 -22.60 -30.29
N THR A 238 16.88 -23.25 -29.96
CA THR A 238 15.62 -22.57 -29.55
C THR A 238 15.32 -22.62 -28.06
N ALA A 239 16.07 -23.43 -27.30
CA ALA A 239 15.90 -23.52 -25.85
C ALA A 239 16.14 -22.18 -25.15
N ASN A 240 15.66 -22.05 -23.93
CA ASN A 240 15.75 -20.81 -23.15
C ASN A 240 17.19 -20.28 -23.01
N ASN A 241 18.16 -21.17 -22.82
CA ASN A 241 19.56 -20.85 -22.67
C ASN A 241 20.36 -20.97 -23.98
N ARG A 242 19.71 -21.07 -25.15
CA ARG A 242 20.32 -21.16 -26.49
C ARG A 242 19.84 -20.02 -27.38
N PHE A 243 20.59 -19.74 -28.46
CA PHE A 243 20.27 -18.65 -29.39
C PHE A 243 20.26 -19.17 -30.86
N ARG A 244 19.35 -18.62 -31.67
CA ARG A 244 19.39 -18.76 -33.11
C ARG A 244 20.00 -17.51 -33.76
N GLN A 245 21.15 -17.12 -33.39
CA GLN A 245 21.90 -15.91 -33.70
C GLN A 245 21.76 -14.81 -32.66
N ALA A 246 22.59 -14.90 -31.61
CA ALA A 246 22.79 -13.80 -30.67
C ALA A 246 23.43 -12.61 -31.41
N TRP A 247 22.91 -11.37 -31.18
CA TRP A 247 23.34 -10.23 -31.96
C TRP A 247 23.76 -9.01 -31.15
N GLY A 248 22.95 -8.54 -30.23
CA GLY A 248 23.19 -7.37 -29.40
C GLY A 248 23.05 -7.65 -27.90
N LEU A 249 23.67 -6.82 -27.10
CA LEU A 249 23.74 -6.91 -25.65
C LEU A 249 23.25 -5.63 -24.97
N GLY A 250 22.74 -5.75 -23.77
CA GLY A 250 22.49 -4.66 -22.83
C GLY A 250 22.50 -5.19 -21.40
N SER A 251 22.65 -4.33 -20.41
CA SER A 251 22.59 -4.70 -19.00
C SER A 251 21.62 -3.83 -18.20
N ASP A 252 21.10 -4.37 -17.10
CA ASP A 252 20.33 -3.59 -16.13
C ASP A 252 21.23 -3.17 -14.95
N SER A 253 20.68 -2.31 -14.07
CA SER A 253 21.38 -1.80 -12.88
C SER A 253 21.80 -2.90 -11.89
N SER A 254 21.19 -4.09 -11.97
CA SER A 254 21.59 -5.27 -11.19
C SER A 254 22.69 -6.09 -11.87
N GLY A 255 23.13 -5.67 -13.05
CA GLY A 255 24.17 -6.34 -13.85
C GLY A 255 23.66 -7.54 -14.65
N ASN A 256 22.35 -7.84 -14.69
CA ASN A 256 21.84 -8.90 -15.55
C ASN A 256 22.02 -8.54 -17.04
N ILE A 257 22.30 -9.55 -17.85
CA ILE A 257 22.61 -9.37 -19.27
C ILE A 257 21.40 -9.74 -20.12
N TYR A 258 21.06 -8.83 -21.03
CA TYR A 258 19.99 -9.00 -22.01
C TYR A 258 20.64 -9.27 -23.38
N VAL A 259 20.15 -10.30 -24.05
CA VAL A 259 20.72 -10.76 -25.34
C VAL A 259 19.64 -10.74 -26.42
N SER A 260 19.84 -9.98 -27.47
CA SER A 260 18.98 -9.99 -28.65
C SER A 260 19.20 -11.27 -29.46
N ASP A 261 18.22 -12.16 -29.47
CA ASP A 261 18.23 -13.45 -30.18
C ASP A 261 17.46 -13.32 -31.51
N ARG A 262 18.17 -12.95 -32.55
CA ARG A 262 17.62 -12.44 -33.82
C ARG A 262 16.58 -13.37 -34.46
N TYR A 263 16.92 -14.63 -34.67
CA TYR A 263 16.02 -15.56 -35.35
C TYR A 263 15.08 -16.35 -34.44
N ASN A 264 15.25 -16.23 -33.13
CA ASN A 264 14.20 -16.60 -32.15
C ASN A 264 13.21 -15.45 -31.90
N ASN A 265 13.45 -14.26 -32.51
CA ASN A 265 12.63 -13.07 -32.34
C ASN A 265 12.41 -12.71 -30.86
N ALA A 266 13.46 -12.73 -30.04
CA ALA A 266 13.40 -12.64 -28.60
C ALA A 266 14.55 -11.78 -28.05
N VAL A 267 14.32 -11.16 -26.89
CA VAL A 267 15.37 -10.73 -25.97
C VAL A 267 15.35 -11.65 -24.76
N LYS A 268 16.47 -12.26 -24.43
CA LYS A 268 16.64 -13.19 -23.31
C LYS A 268 17.48 -12.57 -22.22
N LYS A 269 17.06 -12.72 -20.96
CA LYS A 269 17.73 -12.21 -19.76
C LYS A 269 18.46 -13.33 -19.03
N PHE A 270 19.70 -13.04 -18.63
CA PHE A 270 20.60 -13.93 -17.89
C PHE A 270 21.15 -13.22 -16.65
N ASN A 271 21.49 -14.00 -15.62
CA ASN A 271 22.22 -13.48 -14.46
C ASN A 271 23.73 -13.32 -14.79
N LEU A 272 24.50 -12.85 -13.82
CA LEU A 272 25.95 -12.64 -13.92
C LEU A 272 26.76 -13.89 -14.24
N ASN A 273 26.21 -15.08 -13.98
CA ASN A 273 26.87 -16.37 -14.23
C ASN A 273 26.47 -16.98 -15.57
N GLY A 274 25.54 -16.35 -16.31
CA GLY A 274 25.01 -16.88 -17.56
C GLY A 274 23.82 -17.83 -17.41
N ASP A 275 23.21 -17.90 -16.22
CA ASP A 275 21.99 -18.68 -16.03
C ASP A 275 20.79 -17.91 -16.58
N TYR A 276 19.94 -18.63 -17.31
CA TYR A 276 18.73 -18.04 -17.88
C TYR A 276 17.72 -17.63 -16.80
N ILE A 277 17.27 -16.38 -16.85
CA ILE A 277 16.24 -15.85 -15.95
C ILE A 277 14.87 -15.84 -16.65
N SER A 278 14.78 -15.19 -17.84
CA SER A 278 13.49 -14.98 -18.51
C SER A 278 13.68 -14.60 -20.00
N THR A 279 12.56 -14.54 -20.73
CA THR A 279 12.47 -13.91 -22.05
C THR A 279 11.53 -12.70 -21.96
N PRO A 280 12.05 -11.52 -21.56
CA PRO A 280 11.22 -10.37 -21.26
C PRO A 280 10.64 -9.67 -22.49
N ALA A 281 11.15 -9.94 -23.70
CA ALA A 281 10.57 -9.40 -24.93
C ALA A 281 10.64 -10.42 -26.08
N GLY A 282 9.53 -10.54 -26.82
CA GLY A 282 9.44 -11.47 -27.97
C GLY A 282 9.46 -12.94 -27.54
N GLY A 283 10.08 -13.76 -28.37
CA GLY A 283 10.20 -15.21 -28.21
C GLY A 283 9.16 -15.99 -29.00
N ASN A 284 9.44 -17.29 -29.22
CA ASN A 284 8.42 -18.22 -29.68
C ASN A 284 7.49 -18.50 -28.52
N SER A 285 6.47 -17.68 -28.36
CA SER A 285 5.36 -17.97 -27.46
C SER A 285 4.70 -19.26 -27.95
N GLY A 286 4.51 -20.19 -27.06
CA GLY A 286 3.66 -21.35 -27.27
C GLY A 286 2.25 -20.91 -27.68
N SER A 287 1.35 -21.84 -27.91
CA SER A 287 -0.07 -21.51 -28.07
C SER A 287 -0.55 -20.76 -26.83
N ARG A 288 -1.60 -19.93 -26.94
CA ARG A 288 -2.25 -19.25 -25.82
C ARG A 288 -2.56 -20.23 -24.68
N LEU A 289 -2.98 -21.44 -25.03
CA LEU A 289 -3.20 -22.52 -24.06
C LEU A 289 -1.90 -22.93 -23.34
N ALA A 290 -0.76 -22.98 -24.02
CA ALA A 290 0.52 -23.34 -23.41
C ALA A 290 0.98 -22.26 -22.39
N GLU A 291 0.77 -20.99 -22.71
CA GLU A 291 1.03 -19.89 -21.76
C GLU A 291 0.09 -19.94 -20.55
N ALA A 292 -1.21 -20.15 -20.76
CA ALA A 292 -2.18 -20.29 -19.68
C ALA A 292 -1.85 -21.47 -18.75
N LYS A 293 -1.46 -22.62 -19.30
CA LYS A 293 -0.99 -23.79 -18.52
C LYS A 293 0.21 -23.43 -17.64
N LYS A 294 1.20 -22.73 -18.20
CA LYS A 294 2.41 -22.29 -17.48
C LYS A 294 2.03 -21.39 -16.28
N VAL A 295 1.10 -20.46 -16.49
CA VAL A 295 0.60 -19.57 -15.42
C VAL A 295 -0.11 -20.36 -14.33
N ILE A 296 -1.04 -21.26 -14.71
CA ILE A 296 -1.78 -22.07 -13.75
C ILE A 296 -0.83 -22.93 -12.92
N LYS A 297 0.16 -23.57 -13.54
CA LYS A 297 1.18 -24.37 -12.80
C LYS A 297 1.96 -23.50 -11.80
N LYS A 298 2.36 -22.30 -12.21
CA LYS A 298 3.07 -21.37 -11.33
C LYS A 298 2.21 -20.90 -10.15
N LEU A 299 0.93 -20.64 -10.37
CA LEU A 299 -0.02 -20.27 -9.32
C LEU A 299 -0.17 -21.36 -8.26
N VAL A 300 -0.46 -22.61 -8.72
CA VAL A 300 -0.71 -23.73 -7.80
C VAL A 300 0.56 -24.31 -7.18
N SER A 301 1.75 -23.88 -7.60
CA SER A 301 3.05 -24.20 -6.96
C SER A 301 3.46 -23.17 -5.92
N SER A 302 2.78 -22.01 -5.84
CA SER A 302 3.14 -20.91 -4.97
C SER A 302 2.54 -21.12 -3.57
N SER A 303 3.40 -21.36 -2.58
CA SER A 303 2.95 -21.66 -1.21
C SER A 303 2.20 -20.51 -0.55
N ASP A 304 2.47 -19.26 -0.93
CA ASP A 304 1.76 -18.06 -0.47
C ASP A 304 0.35 -17.94 -1.05
N LEU A 305 0.09 -18.56 -2.22
CA LEU A 305 -1.23 -18.57 -2.87
C LEU A 305 -2.06 -19.82 -2.52
N THR A 306 -1.42 -20.91 -2.18
CA THR A 306 -2.10 -22.18 -1.85
C THR A 306 -2.43 -22.34 -0.37
N LYS A 307 -1.72 -21.63 0.51
CA LYS A 307 -2.11 -21.52 1.92
C LYS A 307 -3.36 -20.64 2.04
N GLY A 308 -4.48 -21.23 2.44
CA GLY A 308 -5.75 -20.49 2.66
C GLY A 308 -6.70 -20.48 1.47
N ALA A 309 -6.42 -21.24 0.41
CA ALA A 309 -7.35 -21.46 -0.70
C ALA A 309 -7.39 -22.93 -1.14
N ASN A 310 -8.58 -23.41 -1.45
CA ASN A 310 -8.85 -24.67 -2.15
C ASN A 310 -9.02 -24.39 -3.63
N PHE A 311 -8.37 -25.17 -4.48
CA PHE A 311 -8.41 -24.96 -5.92
C PHE A 311 -9.15 -26.08 -6.64
N GLY A 312 -9.91 -25.71 -7.67
CA GLY A 312 -10.48 -26.61 -8.66
C GLY A 312 -10.17 -26.16 -10.08
N LEU A 313 -10.27 -27.08 -11.03
CA LEU A 313 -10.03 -26.82 -12.45
C LEU A 313 -11.18 -27.40 -13.30
N MET A 314 -11.75 -26.52 -14.12
CA MET A 314 -12.69 -26.87 -15.17
C MET A 314 -12.12 -26.49 -16.53
N LYS A 315 -12.17 -27.40 -17.51
CA LYS A 315 -11.96 -27.06 -18.93
C LYS A 315 -13.28 -26.85 -19.64
N TRP A 316 -13.28 -25.98 -20.62
CA TRP A 316 -14.44 -25.80 -21.46
C TRP A 316 -14.08 -25.40 -22.90
N HIS A 317 -14.91 -25.85 -23.82
CA HIS A 317 -14.94 -25.52 -25.24
C HIS A 317 -16.37 -25.75 -25.76
N SER A 318 -16.62 -26.55 -26.75
CA SER A 318 -18.00 -26.99 -27.13
C SER A 318 -18.67 -27.81 -26.01
N ARG A 319 -17.89 -28.42 -25.12
CA ARG A 319 -18.34 -29.12 -23.91
C ARG A 319 -17.56 -28.63 -22.69
N ALA A 320 -18.19 -28.69 -21.52
CA ALA A 320 -17.56 -28.39 -20.25
C ALA A 320 -17.29 -29.65 -19.44
N GLN A 321 -16.17 -29.72 -18.71
CA GLN A 321 -15.82 -30.85 -17.86
C GLN A 321 -15.07 -30.37 -16.61
N MET A 322 -15.54 -30.78 -15.44
CA MET A 322 -14.76 -30.65 -14.20
C MET A 322 -13.60 -31.66 -14.26
N LEU A 323 -12.39 -31.18 -14.10
CA LEU A 323 -11.17 -31.99 -14.12
C LEU A 323 -10.64 -32.24 -12.73
N VAL A 324 -10.68 -31.21 -11.85
CA VAL A 324 -10.25 -31.27 -10.47
C VAL A 324 -11.31 -30.59 -9.62
N ASN A 325 -11.86 -31.30 -8.66
CA ASN A 325 -12.79 -30.72 -7.68
C ASN A 325 -12.05 -29.78 -6.75
N ILE A 326 -12.77 -28.81 -6.19
CA ILE A 326 -12.21 -27.88 -5.21
C ILE A 326 -12.03 -28.63 -3.89
N ASP A 327 -10.78 -28.86 -3.49
CA ASP A 327 -10.41 -29.44 -2.20
C ASP A 327 -8.99 -28.99 -1.79
N SER A 328 -8.54 -29.38 -0.60
CA SER A 328 -7.21 -29.04 -0.05
C SER A 328 -6.05 -29.62 -0.87
N SER A 329 -6.28 -30.68 -1.64
CA SER A 329 -5.29 -31.28 -2.56
C SER A 329 -5.42 -30.79 -4.00
N GLY A 330 -6.41 -29.91 -4.28
CA GLY A 330 -6.72 -29.44 -5.62
C GLY A 330 -5.55 -28.80 -6.34
N ALA A 331 -4.75 -28.01 -5.64
CA ALA A 331 -3.57 -27.37 -6.22
C ALA A 331 -2.57 -28.38 -6.80
N SER A 332 -2.23 -29.45 -6.05
CA SER A 332 -1.31 -30.50 -6.52
C SER A 332 -1.90 -31.33 -7.67
N LYS A 333 -3.20 -31.62 -7.62
CA LYS A 333 -3.91 -32.32 -8.71
C LYS A 333 -3.94 -31.47 -9.99
N ILE A 334 -4.16 -30.16 -9.89
CA ILE A 334 -4.12 -29.25 -11.04
C ILE A 334 -2.74 -29.22 -11.68
N TYR A 335 -1.67 -29.20 -10.86
CA TYR A 335 -0.29 -29.18 -11.36
C TYR A 335 0.02 -30.34 -12.31
N THR A 336 -0.49 -31.53 -12.01
CA THR A 336 -0.29 -32.73 -12.86
C THR A 336 -1.29 -32.81 -14.02
N THR A 337 -2.53 -32.35 -13.81
CA THR A 337 -3.61 -32.51 -14.79
C THR A 337 -3.56 -31.50 -15.94
N VAL A 338 -3.09 -30.27 -15.67
CA VAL A 338 -3.16 -29.15 -16.63
C VAL A 338 -2.35 -29.41 -17.91
N ASP A 339 -1.29 -30.23 -17.85
CA ASP A 339 -0.48 -30.57 -19.02
C ASP A 339 -1.20 -31.38 -20.09
N SER A 340 -2.20 -32.18 -19.68
CA SER A 340 -3.00 -33.01 -20.59
C SER A 340 -3.99 -32.24 -21.47
N LEU A 341 -4.19 -30.93 -21.20
CA LEU A 341 -5.15 -30.12 -21.94
C LEU A 341 -4.67 -29.85 -23.37
N TYR A 342 -5.57 -29.85 -24.31
CA TYR A 342 -5.33 -29.48 -25.71
C TYR A 342 -6.47 -28.60 -26.23
N ALA A 343 -6.15 -27.77 -27.21
CA ALA A 343 -7.10 -26.84 -27.80
C ALA A 343 -7.98 -27.53 -28.84
N SER A 344 -9.29 -27.42 -28.74
CA SER A 344 -10.26 -27.98 -29.69
C SER A 344 -11.65 -27.37 -29.52
N GLY A 345 -12.46 -27.45 -30.57
CA GLY A 345 -13.89 -27.08 -30.52
C GLY A 345 -14.16 -25.59 -30.49
N GLY A 346 -15.38 -25.20 -30.23
CA GLY A 346 -15.88 -23.82 -30.20
C GLY A 346 -15.91 -23.24 -28.77
N THR A 347 -16.25 -21.94 -28.63
CA THR A 347 -16.20 -21.18 -27.37
C THR A 347 -17.64 -21.03 -26.81
N TYR A 348 -18.09 -21.98 -25.98
CA TYR A 348 -19.46 -22.04 -25.42
C TYR A 348 -19.42 -21.94 -23.89
N LEU A 349 -19.35 -20.71 -23.36
CA LEU A 349 -19.27 -20.47 -21.92
C LEU A 349 -20.56 -20.86 -21.16
N ASP A 350 -21.73 -20.77 -21.80
CA ASP A 350 -23.02 -21.14 -21.18
C ASP A 350 -23.00 -22.56 -20.57
N ASN A 351 -22.44 -23.53 -21.29
CA ASN A 351 -22.34 -24.93 -20.83
C ASN A 351 -21.42 -25.04 -19.58
N ALA A 352 -20.35 -24.27 -19.57
CA ALA A 352 -19.42 -24.27 -18.44
C ALA A 352 -20.04 -23.62 -17.20
N MET A 353 -20.78 -22.53 -17.38
CA MET A 353 -21.47 -21.85 -16.28
C MET A 353 -22.63 -22.72 -15.72
N GLN A 354 -23.36 -23.47 -16.57
CA GLN A 354 -24.34 -24.43 -16.11
C GLN A 354 -23.71 -25.54 -15.27
N LEU A 355 -22.57 -26.09 -15.72
CA LEU A 355 -21.83 -27.10 -14.97
C LEU A 355 -21.31 -26.55 -13.62
N ALA A 356 -20.79 -25.32 -13.62
CA ALA A 356 -20.36 -24.65 -12.38
C ALA A 356 -21.53 -24.44 -11.42
N GLN A 357 -22.70 -23.98 -11.92
CA GLN A 357 -23.90 -23.83 -11.11
C GLN A 357 -24.35 -25.17 -10.49
N SER A 358 -24.37 -26.24 -11.29
CA SER A 358 -24.70 -27.58 -10.80
C SER A 358 -23.72 -28.10 -9.76
N TYR A 359 -22.43 -27.85 -9.97
CA TYR A 359 -21.36 -28.20 -9.02
C TYR A 359 -21.52 -27.50 -7.67
N PHE A 360 -21.70 -26.16 -7.67
CA PHE A 360 -21.88 -25.41 -6.44
C PHE A 360 -23.25 -25.60 -5.76
N SER A 361 -24.22 -26.23 -6.44
CA SER A 361 -25.55 -26.47 -5.89
C SER A 361 -25.80 -27.92 -5.55
N GLY A 362 -24.97 -28.84 -6.02
CA GLY A 362 -25.15 -30.28 -5.83
C GLY A 362 -24.55 -30.81 -4.52
N SER A 363 -24.66 -32.13 -4.35
CA SER A 363 -24.13 -32.85 -3.17
C SER A 363 -22.61 -32.80 -3.06
N SER A 364 -21.91 -32.56 -4.17
CA SER A 364 -20.45 -32.37 -4.21
C SER A 364 -20.02 -30.92 -4.08
N SER A 365 -20.88 -30.00 -3.63
CA SER A 365 -20.57 -28.59 -3.47
C SER A 365 -19.41 -28.38 -2.49
N PRO A 366 -18.39 -27.56 -2.84
CA PRO A 366 -17.29 -27.28 -1.94
C PRO A 366 -17.66 -26.24 -0.86
N ILE A 367 -18.87 -25.67 -0.93
CA ILE A 367 -19.33 -24.66 0.03
C ILE A 367 -19.61 -25.33 1.37
N ASN A 368 -18.93 -24.86 2.41
CA ASN A 368 -19.17 -25.30 3.76
C ASN A 368 -20.42 -24.57 4.32
N ALA A 369 -21.51 -25.26 4.46
CA ALA A 369 -22.76 -24.71 4.98
C ALA A 369 -22.64 -24.13 6.41
N ASN A 370 -21.64 -24.57 7.19
CA ASN A 370 -21.37 -24.09 8.55
C ASN A 370 -20.38 -22.91 8.59
N ALA A 371 -19.94 -22.40 7.42
CA ALA A 371 -18.95 -21.36 7.31
C ALA A 371 -19.49 -20.19 6.47
N ASN A 372 -20.31 -19.35 7.07
CA ASN A 372 -20.95 -18.21 6.39
C ASN A 372 -19.96 -17.18 5.80
N CYS A 373 -18.70 -17.19 6.25
CA CYS A 373 -17.64 -16.29 5.76
C CYS A 373 -16.74 -16.94 4.69
N GLN A 374 -17.00 -18.19 4.25
CA GLN A 374 -16.24 -18.83 3.18
C GLN A 374 -16.44 -18.08 1.86
N LYS A 375 -15.36 -17.54 1.33
CA LYS A 375 -15.37 -16.89 0.02
C LYS A 375 -15.30 -17.92 -1.10
N ASN A 376 -16.09 -17.71 -2.15
CA ASN A 376 -16.15 -18.61 -3.29
C ASN A 376 -16.01 -17.80 -4.59
N PHE A 377 -15.12 -18.25 -5.48
CA PHE A 377 -14.77 -17.52 -6.70
C PHE A 377 -14.79 -18.43 -7.93
N LEU A 378 -15.27 -17.86 -9.03
CA LEU A 378 -15.07 -18.37 -10.38
C LEU A 378 -14.08 -17.46 -11.11
N ILE A 379 -13.06 -18.03 -11.73
CA ILE A 379 -12.11 -17.30 -12.58
C ILE A 379 -12.22 -17.84 -13.99
N VAL A 380 -12.88 -17.10 -14.87
CA VAL A 380 -13.08 -17.46 -16.28
C VAL A 380 -11.94 -16.88 -17.11
N ILE A 381 -11.15 -17.73 -17.75
CA ILE A 381 -10.04 -17.36 -18.64
C ILE A 381 -10.40 -17.81 -20.07
N SER A 382 -10.47 -16.86 -21.01
CA SER A 382 -10.77 -17.13 -22.43
C SER A 382 -10.05 -16.15 -23.35
N ASP A 383 -9.76 -16.59 -24.58
CA ASP A 383 -9.16 -15.76 -25.63
C ASP A 383 -10.18 -15.38 -26.74
N GLY A 384 -11.41 -15.82 -26.59
CA GLY A 384 -12.42 -15.72 -27.63
C GLY A 384 -13.67 -14.94 -27.23
N TYR A 385 -14.51 -14.75 -28.24
CA TYR A 385 -15.86 -14.26 -28.06
C TYR A 385 -16.82 -15.46 -27.91
N TRP A 386 -17.80 -15.35 -27.02
CA TRP A 386 -18.88 -16.32 -26.85
C TRP A 386 -20.23 -15.62 -26.98
N TYR A 387 -21.24 -16.38 -27.45
CA TYR A 387 -22.61 -15.91 -27.35
C TYR A 387 -23.13 -16.10 -25.94
N ASP A 388 -23.41 -14.99 -25.26
CA ASP A 388 -23.90 -14.99 -23.89
C ASP A 388 -25.44 -15.16 -23.89
N ARG A 389 -25.91 -16.39 -23.93
CA ARG A 389 -27.33 -16.71 -23.79
C ARG A 389 -27.78 -16.80 -22.35
N GLN A 390 -26.97 -17.42 -21.49
CA GLN A 390 -27.27 -17.67 -20.09
C GLN A 390 -26.09 -17.46 -19.14
N ALA A 391 -24.87 -17.39 -19.63
CA ALA A 391 -23.65 -17.34 -18.80
C ALA A 391 -23.71 -16.19 -17.78
N SER A 392 -24.00 -14.96 -18.20
CA SER A 392 -24.15 -13.84 -17.31
C SER A 392 -25.29 -13.97 -16.31
N LYS A 393 -26.46 -14.51 -16.74
CA LYS A 393 -27.58 -14.76 -15.82
C LYS A 393 -27.25 -15.80 -14.75
N ILE A 394 -26.49 -16.81 -15.11
CA ILE A 394 -26.01 -17.84 -14.16
C ILE A 394 -25.01 -17.22 -13.19
N ALA A 395 -24.08 -16.40 -13.67
CA ALA A 395 -23.14 -15.66 -12.80
C ALA A 395 -23.89 -14.77 -11.80
N GLU A 396 -24.91 -14.04 -12.25
CA GLU A 396 -25.77 -13.22 -11.40
C GLU A 396 -26.50 -14.06 -10.33
N ASN A 397 -27.07 -15.20 -10.72
CA ASN A 397 -27.74 -16.09 -9.80
C ASN A 397 -26.77 -16.65 -8.73
N LEU A 398 -25.57 -17.08 -9.15
CA LEU A 398 -24.54 -17.59 -8.24
C LEU A 398 -24.07 -16.48 -7.26
N TYR A 399 -23.92 -15.26 -7.75
CA TYR A 399 -23.55 -14.13 -6.92
C TYR A 399 -24.67 -13.78 -5.90
N LYS A 400 -25.89 -13.59 -6.36
CA LYS A 400 -27.02 -13.20 -5.50
C LYS A 400 -27.44 -14.28 -4.50
N SER A 401 -27.43 -15.56 -4.90
CA SER A 401 -27.93 -16.65 -4.06
C SER A 401 -26.88 -17.31 -3.17
N LYS A 402 -25.62 -17.25 -3.55
CA LYS A 402 -24.50 -17.97 -2.88
C LYS A 402 -23.26 -17.12 -2.63
N GLY A 403 -23.26 -15.84 -2.97
CA GLY A 403 -22.12 -14.93 -2.80
C GLY A 403 -20.89 -15.31 -3.67
N ILE A 404 -21.08 -16.10 -4.73
CA ILE A 404 -19.98 -16.55 -5.58
C ILE A 404 -19.65 -15.45 -6.59
N GLN A 405 -18.45 -14.87 -6.48
CA GLN A 405 -17.98 -13.82 -7.39
C GLN A 405 -17.36 -14.44 -8.65
N THR A 406 -17.62 -13.83 -9.82
CA THR A 406 -17.08 -14.29 -11.11
C THR A 406 -16.17 -13.25 -11.73
N PHE A 407 -14.88 -13.57 -11.85
CA PHE A 407 -13.87 -12.79 -12.56
C PHE A 407 -13.80 -13.22 -14.02
N ALA A 408 -13.81 -12.27 -14.94
CA ALA A 408 -13.66 -12.48 -16.37
C ALA A 408 -12.29 -11.99 -16.84
N ILE A 409 -11.52 -12.87 -17.47
CA ILE A 409 -10.19 -12.56 -17.98
C ILE A 409 -10.12 -12.85 -19.47
N GLY A 410 -9.87 -11.80 -20.25
CA GLY A 410 -9.58 -11.88 -21.67
C GLY A 410 -8.08 -12.08 -21.89
N PHE A 411 -7.69 -13.23 -22.44
CA PHE A 411 -6.29 -13.57 -22.68
C PHE A 411 -5.96 -13.51 -24.18
N HIS A 412 -5.03 -12.62 -24.57
CA HIS A 412 -4.69 -12.33 -25.97
C HIS A 412 -5.88 -11.86 -26.83
N THR A 413 -6.88 -11.25 -26.22
CA THR A 413 -8.05 -10.69 -26.92
C THR A 413 -8.16 -9.19 -26.65
N GLY A 414 -8.63 -8.45 -27.64
CA GLY A 414 -8.86 -7.01 -27.52
C GLY A 414 -10.09 -6.59 -26.72
N GLY A 415 -10.71 -7.54 -26.03
CA GLY A 415 -11.91 -7.31 -25.24
C GLY A 415 -13.21 -7.47 -26.02
N GLY A 416 -14.29 -7.54 -25.29
CA GLY A 416 -15.65 -7.60 -25.83
C GLY A 416 -16.66 -7.30 -24.75
N SER A 417 -17.85 -6.82 -25.12
CA SER A 417 -18.93 -6.50 -24.20
C SER A 417 -19.33 -7.67 -23.29
N ASN A 418 -19.08 -8.92 -23.73
CA ASN A 418 -19.39 -10.13 -22.96
C ASN A 418 -18.58 -10.25 -21.67
N TYR A 419 -17.30 -9.90 -21.70
CA TYR A 419 -16.45 -9.93 -20.49
C TYR A 419 -16.96 -8.93 -19.45
N THR A 420 -17.28 -7.69 -19.88
CA THR A 420 -17.85 -6.66 -19.01
C THR A 420 -19.22 -7.07 -18.46
N LYS A 421 -20.07 -7.70 -19.31
CA LYS A 421 -21.39 -8.17 -18.90
C LYS A 421 -21.28 -9.31 -17.87
N LEU A 422 -20.35 -10.25 -18.09
CA LEU A 422 -20.09 -11.34 -17.15
C LEU A 422 -19.55 -10.81 -15.80
N ALA A 423 -18.61 -9.88 -15.83
CA ALA A 423 -18.04 -9.27 -14.62
C ALA A 423 -19.07 -8.47 -13.80
N LYS A 424 -19.94 -7.70 -14.46
CA LYS A 424 -21.07 -7.00 -13.81
C LYS A 424 -22.02 -7.98 -13.14
N ALA A 425 -22.43 -9.01 -13.86
CA ALA A 425 -23.32 -10.04 -13.36
C ALA A 425 -22.71 -10.84 -12.21
N GLY A 426 -21.41 -11.11 -12.27
CA GLY A 426 -20.67 -11.84 -11.24
C GLY A 426 -20.18 -10.99 -10.06
N GLY A 427 -20.55 -9.72 -9.98
CA GLY A 427 -20.23 -8.85 -8.83
C GLY A 427 -18.77 -8.42 -8.71
N THR A 428 -18.01 -8.39 -9.84
CA THR A 428 -16.57 -8.04 -9.86
C THR A 428 -16.22 -6.80 -10.69
N TYR A 429 -17.21 -6.13 -11.28
CA TYR A 429 -17.01 -4.85 -11.98
C TYR A 429 -16.88 -3.70 -10.95
N PRO A 430 -15.96 -2.71 -11.11
CA PRO A 430 -15.05 -2.47 -12.25
C PRO A 430 -13.72 -3.20 -12.22
N ASP A 431 -13.36 -3.93 -11.17
CA ASP A 431 -12.08 -4.63 -11.02
C ASP A 431 -11.86 -5.72 -12.08
N SER A 432 -12.94 -6.24 -12.63
CA SER A 432 -12.99 -7.14 -13.78
C SER A 432 -13.98 -6.57 -14.81
N PRO A 433 -13.85 -6.79 -16.15
CA PRO A 433 -12.92 -7.70 -16.79
C PRO A 433 -11.51 -7.13 -16.91
N LEU A 434 -10.53 -8.02 -16.85
CA LEU A 434 -9.14 -7.71 -17.13
C LEU A 434 -8.69 -8.36 -18.44
N TYR A 435 -7.77 -7.69 -19.12
CA TYR A 435 -7.20 -8.18 -20.37
C TYR A 435 -5.71 -8.36 -20.22
N SER A 436 -5.22 -9.52 -20.62
CA SER A 436 -3.82 -9.86 -20.59
C SER A 436 -3.34 -10.33 -21.95
N ASP A 437 -2.23 -9.78 -22.42
CA ASP A 437 -1.63 -10.10 -23.72
C ASP A 437 -0.35 -10.95 -23.59
N ASN A 438 0.05 -11.30 -22.35
CA ASN A 438 1.19 -12.17 -22.08
C ASN A 438 1.02 -12.95 -20.78
N TRP A 439 1.82 -13.99 -20.61
CA TRP A 439 1.70 -14.89 -19.45
C TRP A 439 2.14 -14.24 -18.12
N GLN A 440 3.06 -13.26 -18.15
CA GLN A 440 3.52 -12.57 -16.95
C GLN A 440 2.38 -11.74 -16.36
N HIS A 441 1.76 -10.91 -17.17
CA HIS A 441 0.61 -10.09 -16.76
C HIS A 441 -0.59 -10.96 -16.32
N LEU A 442 -0.83 -12.09 -17.00
CA LEU A 442 -1.86 -13.05 -16.58
C LEU A 442 -1.55 -13.62 -15.20
N TYR A 443 -0.27 -13.97 -14.93
CA TYR A 443 0.14 -14.49 -13.63
C TYR A 443 -0.01 -13.44 -12.52
N GLU A 444 0.42 -12.20 -12.73
CA GLU A 444 0.30 -11.09 -11.77
C GLU A 444 -1.16 -10.82 -11.45
N THR A 445 -2.00 -10.73 -12.48
CA THR A 445 -3.45 -10.52 -12.35
C THR A 445 -4.12 -11.62 -11.51
N LEU A 446 -3.89 -12.87 -11.86
CA LEU A 446 -4.47 -14.02 -11.15
C LEU A 446 -3.93 -14.12 -9.72
N SER A 447 -2.63 -13.88 -9.52
CA SER A 447 -2.03 -13.87 -8.17
C SER A 447 -2.66 -12.82 -7.28
N ASN A 448 -2.94 -11.63 -7.81
CA ASN A 448 -3.58 -10.55 -7.06
C ASN A 448 -5.03 -10.91 -6.69
N TYR A 449 -5.80 -11.48 -7.61
CA TYR A 449 -7.16 -11.95 -7.31
C TYR A 449 -7.16 -13.05 -6.26
N ILE A 450 -6.26 -14.02 -6.37
CA ILE A 450 -6.14 -15.11 -5.40
C ILE A 450 -5.73 -14.56 -4.04
N ARG A 451 -4.75 -13.65 -3.96
CA ARG A 451 -4.39 -12.98 -2.70
C ARG A 451 -5.56 -12.20 -2.10
N GLN A 452 -6.31 -11.48 -2.91
CA GLN A 452 -7.52 -10.80 -2.47
C GLN A 452 -8.58 -11.79 -1.95
N ALA A 453 -8.70 -12.95 -2.57
CA ALA A 453 -9.58 -14.03 -2.14
C ALA A 453 -9.14 -14.66 -0.80
N ILE A 454 -7.84 -14.93 -0.66
CA ILE A 454 -7.23 -15.52 0.55
C ILE A 454 -7.22 -14.54 1.71
N SER A 455 -7.07 -13.23 1.43
CA SER A 455 -7.04 -12.22 2.48
C SER A 455 -8.42 -12.12 3.15
N SER A 456 -8.66 -12.98 4.13
CA SER A 456 -9.76 -12.86 5.09
C SER A 456 -9.54 -11.73 6.11
N ARG A 457 -8.67 -10.79 5.79
CA ARG A 457 -8.37 -9.62 6.61
C ARG A 457 -9.53 -8.66 6.49
N LEU A 458 -10.17 -8.41 7.62
CA LEU A 458 -11.20 -7.41 7.71
C LEU A 458 -10.55 -6.07 8.05
N THR A 459 -11.01 -4.99 7.42
CA THR A 459 -10.65 -3.63 7.81
C THR A 459 -11.93 -2.81 7.90
N PHE A 460 -12.07 -2.11 9.03
CA PHE A 460 -13.16 -1.16 9.27
C PHE A 460 -12.64 0.28 9.40
N SER A 461 -11.32 0.44 9.44
CA SER A 461 -10.69 1.76 9.38
C SER A 461 -10.27 2.09 7.96
N ALA A 462 -10.50 3.34 7.54
CA ALA A 462 -10.05 3.81 6.24
C ALA A 462 -8.51 3.84 6.17
N PRO A 463 -7.90 3.44 5.03
CA PRO A 463 -6.48 3.65 4.81
C PRO A 463 -6.11 5.12 4.94
N VAL A 464 -4.95 5.40 5.52
CA VAL A 464 -4.47 6.78 5.71
C VAL A 464 -3.27 7.05 4.82
N ILE A 465 -3.41 8.06 3.96
CA ILE A 465 -2.32 8.67 3.22
C ILE A 465 -1.90 9.92 3.99
N MET A 466 -0.61 10.08 4.22
CA MET A 466 -0.10 11.26 4.91
C MET A 466 -0.44 12.54 4.11
N PRO A 467 -1.27 13.46 4.62
CA PRO A 467 -1.56 14.69 3.90
C PRO A 467 -0.37 15.66 4.01
N GLY A 468 0.26 15.89 2.89
CA GLY A 468 1.19 17.02 2.70
C GLY A 468 2.59 16.80 3.26
N ILE A 469 3.48 17.01 2.49
CA ILE A 469 4.83 17.50 2.36
C ILE A 469 5.52 16.70 1.26
N SER A 470 5.51 17.28 0.08
CA SER A 470 6.38 16.99 -1.08
C SER A 470 6.57 15.56 -1.59
N SER A 471 6.04 14.53 -0.97
CA SER A 471 5.90 13.17 -1.53
C SER A 471 5.12 12.28 -0.57
N SER A 472 3.82 12.12 -0.77
CA SER A 472 3.01 11.10 -0.08
C SER A 472 3.25 9.73 -0.75
N ASP A 473 4.45 9.18 -0.58
CA ASP A 473 4.86 7.93 -1.24
C ASP A 473 4.35 6.67 -0.52
N HIS A 474 3.56 6.82 0.55
CA HIS A 474 3.19 5.71 1.40
C HIS A 474 1.72 5.73 1.81
N LEU A 475 1.15 4.53 1.89
CA LEU A 475 -0.18 4.25 2.42
C LEU A 475 -0.03 3.42 3.70
N TYR A 476 -0.78 3.76 4.74
CA TYR A 476 -0.89 2.97 5.96
C TYR A 476 -2.27 2.33 6.03
N GLN A 477 -2.32 1.05 6.30
CA GLN A 477 -3.57 0.30 6.37
C GLN A 477 -3.55 -0.65 7.57
N SER A 478 -4.60 -0.59 8.39
CA SER A 478 -4.87 -1.57 9.43
C SER A 478 -5.78 -2.67 8.87
N THR A 479 -5.50 -3.88 9.26
CA THR A 479 -6.34 -5.06 9.02
C THR A 479 -6.34 -5.93 10.26
N PHE A 480 -7.25 -6.88 10.36
CA PHE A 480 -7.21 -7.87 11.43
C PHE A 480 -7.66 -9.25 10.96
N THR A 481 -7.18 -10.27 11.65
CA THR A 481 -7.58 -11.65 11.44
C THR A 481 -8.48 -12.08 12.58
N TYR A 482 -9.69 -12.48 12.23
CA TYR A 482 -10.66 -13.05 13.17
C TYR A 482 -10.34 -14.51 13.48
N LYS A 483 -10.37 -14.88 14.74
CA LYS A 483 -10.34 -16.27 15.19
C LYS A 483 -11.34 -16.42 16.36
N LYS A 484 -12.23 -17.40 16.25
CA LYS A 484 -13.18 -17.68 17.33
C LYS A 484 -12.43 -18.10 18.61
N ASP A 485 -12.92 -17.66 19.77
CA ASP A 485 -12.39 -17.98 21.09
C ASP A 485 -10.94 -17.50 21.36
N HIS A 486 -10.46 -16.51 20.57
CA HIS A 486 -9.15 -15.87 20.72
C HIS A 486 -9.31 -14.36 20.62
N GLN A 487 -8.34 -13.63 21.12
CA GLN A 487 -8.22 -12.22 20.78
C GLN A 487 -7.90 -12.10 19.28
N TRP A 488 -8.60 -11.19 18.60
CA TRP A 488 -8.34 -10.98 17.17
C TRP A 488 -6.96 -10.37 16.96
N LYS A 489 -6.26 -10.86 15.94
CA LYS A 489 -4.90 -10.44 15.63
C LYS A 489 -4.93 -9.21 14.74
N GLY A 490 -4.50 -8.07 15.26
CA GLY A 490 -4.34 -6.85 14.51
C GLY A 490 -3.08 -6.85 13.65
N GLU A 491 -3.14 -6.13 12.54
CA GLU A 491 -2.03 -5.88 11.65
C GLU A 491 -2.08 -4.43 11.19
N LEU A 492 -0.92 -3.81 11.10
CA LEU A 492 -0.75 -2.47 10.57
C LEU A 492 0.38 -2.50 9.55
N THR A 493 0.06 -2.24 8.28
CA THR A 493 1.02 -2.34 7.18
C THR A 493 1.24 -0.97 6.53
N LYS A 494 2.51 -0.64 6.27
CA LYS A 494 2.92 0.48 5.43
C LYS A 494 3.23 -0.03 4.03
N TYR A 495 2.65 0.59 3.03
CA TYR A 495 2.86 0.30 1.62
C TYR A 495 3.51 1.48 0.91
N LYS A 496 4.29 1.21 -0.12
CA LYS A 496 4.67 2.24 -1.10
C LYS A 496 3.48 2.58 -1.99
N LEU A 497 3.32 3.85 -2.32
CA LEU A 497 2.43 4.26 -3.41
C LEU A 497 3.25 4.39 -4.69
N LYS A 498 2.73 3.84 -5.78
CA LYS A 498 3.32 4.02 -7.11
C LYS A 498 2.95 5.39 -7.67
N SER A 499 3.68 5.85 -8.67
CA SER A 499 3.45 7.15 -9.33
C SER A 499 2.07 7.27 -10.00
N ASP A 500 1.40 6.15 -10.28
CA ASP A 500 0.04 6.09 -10.80
C ASP A 500 -1.04 6.09 -9.69
N GLY A 501 -0.63 6.20 -8.42
CA GLY A 501 -1.52 6.17 -7.25
C GLY A 501 -1.93 4.77 -6.79
N THR A 502 -1.46 3.70 -7.45
CA THR A 502 -1.76 2.34 -7.01
C THR A 502 -0.87 1.90 -5.85
N VAL A 503 -1.37 0.95 -5.05
CA VAL A 503 -0.63 0.40 -3.91
C VAL A 503 0.51 -0.49 -4.42
N GLY A 504 1.72 -0.22 -3.95
CA GLY A 504 2.93 -0.99 -4.24
C GLY A 504 3.24 -2.03 -3.16
N ASP A 505 4.53 -2.38 -3.04
CA ASP A 505 4.99 -3.38 -2.07
C ASP A 505 4.85 -2.89 -0.63
N SER A 506 4.66 -3.84 0.30
CA SER A 506 4.70 -3.55 1.72
C SER A 506 6.13 -3.21 2.16
N VAL A 507 6.25 -2.11 2.92
CA VAL A 507 7.55 -1.69 3.50
C VAL A 507 7.80 -2.42 4.81
N TRP A 508 6.78 -2.48 5.66
CA TRP A 508 6.79 -3.20 6.92
C TRP A 508 5.37 -3.54 7.38
N GLU A 509 5.29 -4.51 8.27
CA GLU A 509 4.07 -4.90 8.98
C GLU A 509 4.36 -4.88 10.50
N ALA A 510 3.68 -3.97 11.22
CA ALA A 510 3.97 -3.69 12.62
C ALA A 510 3.58 -4.83 13.57
N GLY A 511 2.49 -5.57 13.29
CA GLY A 511 2.09 -6.72 14.10
C GLY A 511 3.18 -7.78 14.13
N LYS A 512 3.78 -8.10 12.98
CA LYS A 512 4.93 -9.04 12.89
C LYS A 512 6.17 -8.51 13.60
N LYS A 513 6.45 -7.22 13.48
CA LYS A 513 7.57 -6.59 14.20
C LYS A 513 7.38 -6.67 15.70
N LEU A 514 6.16 -6.42 16.17
CA LEU A 514 5.81 -6.50 17.57
C LEU A 514 5.81 -7.94 18.08
N ASP A 515 5.34 -8.89 17.28
CA ASP A 515 5.39 -10.32 17.61
C ASP A 515 6.83 -10.84 17.79
N ALA A 516 7.75 -10.38 16.94
CA ALA A 516 9.16 -10.69 17.05
C ALA A 516 9.86 -10.08 18.28
N LYS A 517 9.30 -8.98 18.84
CA LYS A 517 9.85 -8.29 20.01
C LYS A 517 9.59 -9.12 21.27
N SER A 518 10.58 -9.24 22.17
CA SER A 518 10.35 -9.91 23.45
C SER A 518 9.37 -9.11 24.32
N GLU A 519 8.52 -9.80 25.07
CA GLU A 519 7.55 -9.21 25.99
C GLU A 519 8.23 -8.34 27.06
N SER A 520 9.42 -8.73 27.53
CA SER A 520 10.20 -7.99 28.52
C SER A 520 10.78 -6.67 27.95
N SER A 521 11.03 -6.60 26.64
CA SER A 521 11.57 -5.40 25.98
C SER A 521 10.51 -4.39 25.56
N ARG A 522 9.22 -4.71 25.71
CA ARG A 522 8.12 -3.77 25.43
C ARG A 522 8.05 -2.66 26.46
N GLN A 523 7.84 -1.45 26.00
CA GLN A 523 7.60 -0.25 26.83
C GLN A 523 6.08 -0.08 26.99
N ILE A 524 5.48 -0.80 27.97
CA ILE A 524 4.04 -0.68 28.27
C ILE A 524 3.88 0.06 29.58
N TRP A 525 3.10 1.11 29.59
CA TRP A 525 2.92 1.95 30.75
C TRP A 525 1.49 2.44 30.94
N THR A 526 1.19 2.83 32.16
CA THR A 526 -0.06 3.45 32.59
C THR A 526 0.24 4.55 33.59
N ILE A 527 -0.77 5.30 33.95
CA ILE A 527 -0.67 6.35 34.96
C ILE A 527 -1.50 5.98 36.19
N ALA A 528 -0.87 5.98 37.35
CA ALA A 528 -1.53 5.60 38.60
C ALA A 528 -0.70 6.03 39.84
N ASN A 529 -0.64 7.32 40.10
CA ASN A 529 0.18 7.86 41.16
C ASN A 529 -0.24 7.36 42.59
N ASN A 530 -1.55 7.20 42.80
CA ASN A 530 -2.11 6.77 44.11
C ASN A 530 -1.87 5.29 44.44
N ALA A 531 -1.34 4.50 43.50
CA ALA A 531 -1.13 3.05 43.70
C ALA A 531 0.36 2.68 43.90
N GLY A 532 1.25 3.67 44.07
CA GLY A 532 2.67 3.43 44.28
C GLY A 532 3.39 2.87 43.04
N ILE A 533 2.81 3.05 41.84
CA ILE A 533 3.39 2.60 40.58
C ILE A 533 4.38 3.64 40.08
N SER A 534 5.57 3.18 39.67
CA SER A 534 6.61 4.05 39.13
C SER A 534 6.14 4.80 37.85
N THR A 535 6.65 5.99 37.62
CA THR A 535 6.33 6.81 36.42
C THR A 535 7.10 6.42 35.16
N SER A 536 7.79 5.26 35.14
CA SER A 536 8.56 4.82 33.98
C SER A 536 7.65 4.41 32.81
N LEU A 537 8.15 4.55 31.58
CA LEU A 537 7.46 4.11 30.36
C LEU A 537 7.33 2.57 30.24
N ASN A 538 7.76 1.83 31.22
CA ASN A 538 7.58 0.37 31.34
C ASN A 538 7.17 0.00 32.77
N ASN A 539 6.05 0.54 33.22
CA ASN A 539 5.56 0.30 34.58
C ASN A 539 4.44 -0.74 34.66
N PHE A 540 3.86 -1.13 33.53
CA PHE A 540 2.86 -2.20 33.49
C PHE A 540 3.56 -3.56 33.49
N THR A 541 4.11 -3.95 34.66
CA THR A 541 4.91 -5.15 34.87
C THR A 541 4.56 -5.82 36.20
N THR A 542 4.94 -7.08 36.34
CA THR A 542 4.75 -7.85 37.58
C THR A 542 5.52 -7.30 38.80
N SER A 543 6.54 -6.45 38.59
CA SER A 543 7.20 -5.72 39.69
C SER A 543 6.29 -4.69 40.35
N ASN A 544 5.23 -4.26 39.68
CA ASN A 544 4.18 -3.35 40.21
C ASN A 544 2.86 -4.10 40.52
N LEU A 545 2.94 -5.42 40.75
CA LEU A 545 1.79 -6.31 40.89
C LEU A 545 0.75 -5.80 41.89
N SER A 546 1.17 -5.40 43.10
CA SER A 546 0.24 -4.96 44.15
C SER A 546 -0.59 -3.75 43.72
N GLY A 547 0.06 -2.72 43.16
CA GLY A 547 -0.64 -1.53 42.69
C GLY A 547 -1.57 -1.81 41.52
N LEU A 548 -1.09 -2.56 40.51
CA LEU A 548 -1.86 -2.90 39.31
C LEU A 548 -3.06 -3.79 39.68
N LYS A 549 -2.87 -4.76 40.54
CA LYS A 549 -3.95 -5.63 41.04
C LYS A 549 -5.09 -4.83 41.67
N ASN A 550 -4.77 -3.88 42.52
CA ASN A 550 -5.78 -3.02 43.16
C ASN A 550 -6.56 -2.19 42.15
N LEU A 551 -5.93 -1.63 41.16
CA LEU A 551 -6.55 -0.80 40.11
C LEU A 551 -7.40 -1.63 39.13
N ILE A 552 -6.89 -2.77 38.70
CA ILE A 552 -7.57 -3.61 37.69
C ILE A 552 -8.83 -4.24 38.26
N TRP A 553 -8.81 -4.67 39.53
CA TRP A 553 -9.96 -5.28 40.19
C TRP A 553 -10.75 -4.35 41.11
N GLU A 554 -10.46 -3.05 41.07
CA GLU A 554 -11.24 -2.04 41.75
C GLU A 554 -12.74 -2.20 41.39
N ASN A 555 -13.61 -2.12 42.39
CA ASN A 555 -15.07 -2.22 42.25
C ASN A 555 -15.59 -3.53 41.61
N SER A 556 -14.74 -4.56 41.48
CA SER A 556 -15.14 -5.83 40.85
C SER A 556 -15.91 -6.78 41.79
N GLY A 557 -15.85 -6.56 43.10
CA GLY A 557 -16.33 -7.52 44.09
C GLY A 557 -15.48 -8.80 44.18
N LYS A 558 -14.33 -8.89 43.44
CA LYS A 558 -13.40 -10.02 43.43
C LYS A 558 -12.08 -9.63 44.05
N SER A 559 -11.44 -10.56 44.77
CA SER A 559 -10.10 -10.43 45.29
C SER A 559 -9.23 -11.46 44.59
N PRO A 560 -8.55 -11.10 43.46
CA PRO A 560 -7.73 -12.04 42.71
C PRO A 560 -6.51 -12.44 43.51
N THR A 561 -6.01 -13.64 43.25
CA THR A 561 -4.71 -14.09 43.76
C THR A 561 -3.59 -13.36 43.00
N ASP A 562 -2.37 -13.39 43.55
CA ASP A 562 -1.20 -12.82 42.87
C ASP A 562 -0.89 -13.56 41.58
N ALA A 563 -1.16 -14.87 41.51
CA ALA A 563 -1.00 -15.67 40.30
C ALA A 563 -1.98 -15.23 39.18
N GLU A 564 -3.27 -15.02 39.51
CA GLU A 564 -4.25 -14.54 38.53
C GLU A 564 -3.88 -13.13 38.00
N ALA A 565 -3.46 -12.24 38.88
CA ALA A 565 -3.03 -10.91 38.48
C ALA A 565 -1.73 -10.94 37.64
N THR A 566 -0.79 -11.82 38.00
CA THR A 566 0.43 -12.05 37.24
C THR A 566 0.13 -12.59 35.83
N ASN A 567 -0.77 -13.55 35.71
CA ASN A 567 -1.20 -14.11 34.43
C ASN A 567 -1.81 -13.02 33.53
N LEU A 568 -2.68 -12.17 34.07
CA LEU A 568 -3.26 -11.07 33.27
C LEU A 568 -2.21 -10.07 32.79
N ILE A 569 -1.29 -9.65 33.67
CA ILE A 569 -0.20 -8.74 33.27
C ILE A 569 0.66 -9.37 32.17
N ASN A 570 1.02 -10.63 32.32
CA ASN A 570 1.82 -11.37 31.34
C ASN A 570 1.07 -11.52 30.02
N PHE A 571 -0.22 -11.83 30.06
CA PHE A 571 -1.06 -11.94 28.87
C PHE A 571 -1.14 -10.63 28.09
N VAL A 572 -1.36 -9.52 28.75
CA VAL A 572 -1.36 -8.16 28.13
C VAL A 572 0.00 -7.82 27.53
N ARG A 573 1.09 -8.26 28.15
CA ARG A 573 2.44 -8.05 27.63
C ARG A 573 2.79 -8.95 26.46
N GLY A 574 2.11 -10.08 26.25
CA GLY A 574 2.26 -10.95 25.10
C GLY A 574 2.77 -12.36 25.41
N ILE A 575 2.56 -12.85 26.62
CA ILE A 575 2.74 -14.27 27.02
C ILE A 575 1.38 -14.95 26.97
N ASP A 576 1.32 -16.18 26.49
CA ASP A 576 0.07 -16.96 26.43
C ASP A 576 -0.31 -17.59 27.77
N ALA A 577 -0.43 -16.72 28.79
CA ALA A 577 -0.71 -17.15 30.18
C ALA A 577 -2.06 -17.88 30.37
N TYR A 578 -2.91 -17.86 29.35
CA TYR A 578 -4.23 -18.53 29.37
C TYR A 578 -4.31 -19.71 28.40
N ASP A 579 -3.21 -20.12 27.75
CA ASP A 579 -3.16 -21.22 26.80
C ASP A 579 -4.26 -21.08 25.72
N GLU A 580 -4.19 -19.96 24.97
CA GLU A 580 -5.21 -19.60 23.94
C GLU A 580 -5.30 -20.63 22.83
N ASP A 581 -4.20 -21.28 22.46
CA ASP A 581 -4.20 -22.25 21.36
C ASP A 581 -4.45 -23.70 21.84
N GLY A 582 -4.45 -23.93 23.17
CA GLY A 582 -4.84 -25.19 23.78
C GLY A 582 -3.79 -26.29 23.70
N ASP A 583 -2.51 -25.91 23.56
CA ASP A 583 -1.38 -26.88 23.47
C ASP A 583 -0.82 -27.30 24.85
N GLY A 584 -1.28 -26.67 25.94
CA GLY A 584 -0.88 -26.94 27.32
C GLY A 584 0.35 -26.13 27.79
N ASN A 585 0.85 -25.19 26.98
CA ASN A 585 2.00 -24.35 27.30
C ASN A 585 1.60 -22.90 27.56
N SER A 586 1.50 -22.52 28.83
CA SER A 586 1.10 -21.14 29.22
C SER A 586 2.30 -20.17 29.36
N THR A 587 3.48 -20.51 28.88
CA THR A 587 4.71 -19.70 29.01
C THR A 587 5.24 -19.19 27.69
N GLU A 588 4.62 -19.56 26.58
CA GLU A 588 5.04 -19.17 25.25
C GLU A 588 4.55 -17.78 24.85
N LYS A 589 4.98 -17.32 23.69
CA LYS A 589 4.58 -16.03 23.13
C LYS A 589 3.24 -16.15 22.45
N ARG A 590 2.39 -15.16 22.67
CA ARG A 590 1.17 -14.93 21.90
C ARG A 590 1.33 -13.74 20.94
N TRP A 591 0.42 -13.63 19.96
CA TRP A 591 0.34 -12.45 19.12
C TRP A 591 0.01 -11.22 19.96
N LYS A 592 0.78 -10.12 19.81
CA LYS A 592 0.78 -9.01 20.75
C LYS A 592 -0.12 -7.82 20.37
N LEU A 593 -0.39 -7.62 19.07
CA LEU A 593 -1.22 -6.51 18.61
C LEU A 593 -2.68 -6.96 18.52
N GLY A 594 -3.54 -6.35 19.29
CA GLY A 594 -4.99 -6.53 19.16
C GLY A 594 -5.54 -5.94 17.87
N ASP A 595 -6.74 -6.32 17.50
CA ASP A 595 -7.41 -5.78 16.32
C ASP A 595 -7.60 -4.25 16.43
N ILE A 596 -7.32 -3.60 15.32
CA ILE A 596 -7.57 -2.17 15.12
C ILE A 596 -8.92 -2.09 14.39
N TYR A 597 -10.01 -1.93 15.16
CA TYR A 597 -11.36 -2.10 14.63
C TYR A 597 -11.93 -0.78 14.10
N HIS A 598 -12.15 0.22 14.94
CA HIS A 598 -12.69 1.54 14.55
C HIS A 598 -11.65 2.66 14.60
N SER A 599 -10.54 2.46 15.30
CA SER A 599 -9.50 3.47 15.44
C SER A 599 -8.87 3.80 14.10
N ARG A 600 -8.98 5.05 13.66
CA ARG A 600 -8.26 5.56 12.49
C ARG A 600 -6.81 5.86 12.87
N LEU A 601 -5.92 5.63 11.93
CA LEU A 601 -4.50 5.88 12.11
C LEU A 601 -4.21 7.38 12.11
N SER A 602 -3.35 7.85 13.02
CA SER A 602 -2.83 9.21 13.01
C SER A 602 -1.32 9.18 12.77
N VAL A 603 -0.88 9.61 11.57
CA VAL A 603 0.54 9.66 11.21
C VAL A 603 1.06 11.08 11.46
N VAL A 604 2.05 11.20 12.34
CA VAL A 604 2.56 12.49 12.81
C VAL A 604 4.06 12.57 12.60
N GLY A 605 4.46 13.39 11.66
CA GLY A 605 5.86 13.69 11.35
C GLY A 605 6.31 15.05 11.86
N PRO A 606 7.49 15.51 11.45
CA PRO A 606 7.92 16.88 11.67
C PRO A 606 6.89 17.86 11.12
N PRO A 607 6.70 19.04 11.73
CA PRO A 607 5.73 20.01 11.24
C PRO A 607 5.98 20.39 9.78
N GLY A 608 4.94 20.29 8.93
CA GLY A 608 5.06 20.40 7.48
C GLY A 608 4.73 21.75 6.88
N ALA A 609 4.54 22.79 7.68
CA ALA A 609 4.20 24.12 7.18
C ALA A 609 5.31 24.71 6.29
N LYS A 610 4.98 25.13 5.07
CA LYS A 610 5.92 25.82 4.18
C LYS A 610 6.27 27.18 4.77
N THR A 611 7.56 27.43 4.95
CA THR A 611 8.14 28.66 5.49
C THR A 611 8.23 29.81 4.48
N SER A 612 7.61 29.69 3.29
CA SER A 612 7.65 30.72 2.26
C SER A 612 6.71 31.87 2.59
N ASN A 613 7.21 32.80 3.40
CA ASN A 613 7.04 34.25 3.32
C ASN A 613 5.70 34.95 3.36
N LYS A 614 5.46 35.68 4.38
CA LYS A 614 5.41 37.14 4.22
C LYS A 614 5.49 37.77 5.60
N ALA A 615 6.53 38.57 5.78
CA ALA A 615 6.93 39.14 7.08
C ALA A 615 5.89 40.08 7.69
N ASP A 616 4.92 40.56 6.90
CA ASP A 616 4.14 41.73 7.29
C ASP A 616 2.89 41.41 8.13
N ASP A 617 2.36 40.17 8.09
CA ASP A 617 1.11 39.85 8.80
C ASP A 617 1.22 38.93 10.01
N VAL A 618 2.22 38.74 10.41
CA VAL A 618 2.94 37.73 11.03
C VAL A 618 2.87 37.73 12.58
N ASN A 619 2.63 38.85 13.19
CA ASN A 619 2.58 38.96 14.66
C ASN A 619 1.20 38.72 15.27
N THR A 620 0.18 38.55 14.45
CA THR A 620 -1.21 38.47 14.89
C THR A 620 -1.88 37.11 14.74
N GLU A 621 -1.32 36.15 13.98
CA GLU A 621 -1.95 34.85 13.71
C GLU A 621 -1.28 33.68 14.43
N ALA A 622 -2.11 32.71 14.88
CA ALA A 622 -1.63 31.45 15.47
C ALA A 622 -0.76 30.64 14.51
N TYR A 623 -1.08 30.65 13.19
CA TYR A 623 -0.31 30.01 12.13
C TYR A 623 1.10 30.60 11.97
N TYR A 624 1.26 31.90 12.13
CA TYR A 624 2.56 32.55 12.02
C TYR A 624 3.45 32.35 13.25
N ARG A 625 2.87 32.32 14.42
CA ARG A 625 3.60 31.95 15.64
C ARG A 625 4.10 30.52 15.52
N TYR A 626 3.32 29.64 14.91
CA TYR A 626 3.71 28.29 14.53
C TYR A 626 4.88 28.33 13.52
N GLN A 627 4.80 29.08 12.46
CA GLN A 627 5.81 29.20 11.41
C GLN A 627 7.15 29.77 11.93
N LYS A 628 7.11 30.84 12.73
CA LYS A 628 8.28 31.44 13.38
C LYS A 628 9.01 30.45 14.31
N ASN A 629 8.30 29.46 14.78
CA ASN A 629 8.80 28.45 15.70
C ASN A 629 8.99 27.08 15.04
N TYR A 630 8.70 26.98 13.74
CA TYR A 630 8.76 25.76 12.96
C TYR A 630 10.13 25.06 13.02
N ASP A 631 11.22 25.80 12.79
CA ASP A 631 12.55 25.22 12.79
C ASP A 631 12.94 24.66 14.16
N ASN A 632 12.50 25.30 15.23
CA ASN A 632 12.73 24.80 16.57
C ASN A 632 11.92 23.52 16.88
N LEU A 633 10.67 23.44 16.42
CA LEU A 633 9.85 22.22 16.54
C LEU A 633 10.40 21.10 15.67
N LYS A 634 10.78 21.39 14.44
CA LYS A 634 11.41 20.46 13.51
C LYS A 634 12.72 19.91 14.07
N ASN A 635 13.53 20.76 14.71
CA ASN A 635 14.80 20.38 15.30
C ASN A 635 14.69 19.90 16.76
N GLY A 636 13.50 19.79 17.31
CA GLY A 636 13.26 19.30 18.67
C GLY A 636 13.59 20.28 19.81
N ASN A 637 13.87 21.56 19.50
CA ASN A 637 14.36 22.52 20.48
C ASN A 637 13.29 23.20 21.34
N ARG A 638 12.03 22.69 21.34
CA ARG A 638 10.92 23.45 21.94
C ARG A 638 10.26 22.86 23.16
N CYS A 639 10.73 21.77 23.60
CA CYS A 639 10.24 21.17 24.85
C CYS A 639 10.93 21.74 26.11
N GLY A 640 11.72 22.80 25.99
CA GLY A 640 12.53 23.36 27.09
C GLY A 640 13.70 22.47 27.49
N ILE A 641 13.91 21.38 26.84
CA ILE A 641 15.04 20.46 26.93
C ILE A 641 15.46 20.19 25.48
N ALA A 642 16.73 19.97 25.19
CA ALA A 642 17.20 19.56 23.87
C ALA A 642 16.47 18.29 23.44
N CYS A 643 15.40 18.44 22.64
CA CYS A 643 14.66 17.31 22.08
C CYS A 643 15.35 16.84 20.79
N PRO A 644 15.45 15.53 20.57
CA PRO A 644 15.84 15.03 19.27
C PRO A 644 14.83 15.48 18.19
N SER A 645 15.26 15.55 16.92
CA SER A 645 14.35 15.87 15.81
C SER A 645 13.13 14.97 15.89
N ARG A 646 11.91 15.53 15.75
CA ARG A 646 10.65 14.77 15.89
C ARG A 646 10.58 13.66 14.87
N LYS A 647 10.57 12.42 15.33
CA LYS A 647 10.36 11.25 14.50
C LYS A 647 8.94 11.25 13.93
N GLU A 648 8.78 10.67 12.76
CA GLU A 648 7.46 10.32 12.26
C GLU A 648 6.94 9.08 12.96
N VAL A 649 5.76 9.19 13.56
CA VAL A 649 5.13 8.14 14.36
C VAL A 649 3.70 7.91 13.92
N VAL A 650 3.29 6.64 13.88
CA VAL A 650 1.92 6.22 13.67
C VAL A 650 1.31 5.92 15.03
N TYR A 651 0.28 6.68 15.40
CA TYR A 651 -0.53 6.45 16.60
C TYR A 651 -1.83 5.75 16.24
N VAL A 652 -2.19 4.73 17.01
CA VAL A 652 -3.42 3.97 16.80
C VAL A 652 -3.85 3.28 18.07
N GLY A 653 -5.14 3.27 18.33
CA GLY A 653 -5.73 2.49 19.39
C GLY A 653 -6.05 1.06 18.93
N ALA A 654 -5.97 0.10 19.84
CA ALA A 654 -6.28 -1.31 19.56
C ALA A 654 -7.12 -1.95 20.69
N ASN A 655 -7.74 -3.06 20.35
CA ASN A 655 -8.61 -3.79 21.29
C ASN A 655 -7.85 -4.69 22.28
N ASP A 656 -6.51 -4.61 22.28
CA ASP A 656 -5.69 -5.12 23.40
C ASP A 656 -5.63 -4.18 24.60
N GLY A 657 -6.38 -3.07 24.56
CA GLY A 657 -6.48 -2.09 25.64
C GLY A 657 -5.46 -0.97 25.60
N MET A 658 -4.73 -0.81 24.49
CA MET A 658 -3.59 0.10 24.39
C MET A 658 -3.73 1.10 23.25
N LEU A 659 -3.19 2.30 23.49
CA LEU A 659 -2.77 3.21 22.43
C LEU A 659 -1.33 2.87 22.08
N HIS A 660 -1.07 2.50 20.83
CA HIS A 660 0.27 2.20 20.31
C HIS A 660 0.89 3.37 19.58
N ALA A 661 2.20 3.50 19.72
CA ALA A 661 3.04 4.39 18.93
C ALA A 661 4.08 3.58 18.16
N PHE A 662 3.97 3.59 16.84
CA PHE A 662 4.91 2.88 15.95
C PHE A 662 5.81 3.87 15.22
N ASP A 663 7.11 3.60 15.19
CA ASP A 663 8.07 4.33 14.35
C ASP A 663 7.71 4.12 12.88
N SER A 664 7.38 5.18 12.17
CA SER A 664 6.92 5.12 10.78
C SER A 664 7.98 4.60 9.81
N ASN A 665 9.27 4.72 10.13
CA ASN A 665 10.34 4.24 9.24
C ASN A 665 10.56 2.74 9.38
N THR A 666 10.45 2.22 10.61
CA THR A 666 10.80 0.83 10.91
C THR A 666 9.60 -0.08 11.16
N GLY A 667 8.44 0.47 11.50
CA GLY A 667 7.28 -0.29 11.97
C GLY A 667 7.42 -0.87 13.38
N SER A 668 8.47 -0.48 14.12
CA SER A 668 8.71 -0.95 15.48
C SER A 668 7.89 -0.17 16.50
N GLU A 669 7.31 -0.85 17.48
CA GLU A 669 6.65 -0.20 18.62
C GLU A 669 7.66 0.59 19.45
N LEU A 670 7.44 1.88 19.60
CA LEU A 670 8.20 2.75 20.50
C LEU A 670 7.72 2.54 21.94
N TRP A 671 6.42 2.61 22.14
CA TRP A 671 5.73 2.38 23.40
C TRP A 671 4.25 2.06 23.17
N ALA A 672 3.60 1.51 24.22
CA ALA A 672 2.17 1.35 24.30
C ALA A 672 1.65 1.93 25.62
N PHE A 673 0.53 2.62 25.59
CA PHE A 673 -0.09 3.25 26.75
C PHE A 673 -1.45 2.62 27.07
N ILE A 674 -1.62 2.17 28.30
CA ILE A 674 -2.90 1.73 28.83
C ILE A 674 -3.51 2.92 29.59
N PRO A 675 -4.57 3.55 29.07
CA PRO A 675 -5.19 4.67 29.77
C PRO A 675 -5.81 4.22 31.09
N PRO A 676 -5.82 5.06 32.12
CA PRO A 676 -6.42 4.67 33.42
C PRO A 676 -7.89 4.28 33.33
N THR A 677 -8.61 4.82 32.35
CA THR A 677 -9.99 4.48 32.00
C THR A 677 -10.16 3.03 31.50
N MET A 678 -9.06 2.37 31.07
CA MET A 678 -9.06 1.02 30.53
C MET A 678 -8.73 -0.05 31.59
N LEU A 679 -8.05 0.31 32.68
CA LEU A 679 -7.46 -0.65 33.62
C LEU A 679 -8.47 -1.68 34.13
N GLN A 680 -9.66 -1.24 34.56
CA GLN A 680 -10.69 -2.16 35.07
C GLN A 680 -11.25 -3.09 33.97
N SER A 681 -11.21 -2.69 32.72
CA SER A 681 -11.70 -3.51 31.61
C SER A 681 -10.73 -4.62 31.20
N LEU A 682 -9.43 -4.49 31.53
CA LEU A 682 -8.43 -5.54 31.22
C LEU A 682 -8.77 -6.90 31.81
N ARG A 683 -9.42 -6.96 32.97
CA ARG A 683 -9.83 -8.22 33.59
C ARG A 683 -10.79 -9.05 32.74
N LYS A 684 -11.44 -8.44 31.72
CA LYS A 684 -12.31 -9.17 30.80
C LYS A 684 -11.52 -9.99 29.80
N MET A 685 -10.20 -9.80 29.70
CA MET A 685 -9.33 -10.52 28.75
C MET A 685 -9.14 -11.99 29.17
N ASP A 686 -9.32 -12.36 30.43
CA ASP A 686 -9.25 -13.74 30.92
C ASP A 686 -10.38 -14.64 30.40
N SER A 687 -11.48 -14.04 29.94
CA SER A 687 -12.69 -14.73 29.50
C SER A 687 -12.82 -14.88 27.99
N VAL A 688 -11.76 -14.62 27.22
CA VAL A 688 -11.78 -14.70 25.75
C VAL A 688 -12.17 -16.07 25.23
N LYS A 689 -11.77 -17.14 25.94
CA LYS A 689 -12.14 -18.52 25.60
C LYS A 689 -13.63 -18.83 25.75
N ALA A 690 -14.35 -18.06 26.57
CA ALA A 690 -15.61 -18.55 27.09
C ALA A 690 -16.82 -18.36 26.18
N ASN A 691 -16.82 -17.55 25.14
CA ASN A 691 -18.01 -17.44 24.26
C ASN A 691 -18.02 -16.40 23.15
N SER A 692 -16.97 -15.74 22.79
CA SER A 692 -17.24 -14.58 21.98
C SER A 692 -16.43 -14.48 20.73
N SER A 693 -17.10 -13.98 19.73
CA SER A 693 -16.47 -13.45 18.55
C SER A 693 -15.63 -12.19 18.84
N HIS A 694 -15.77 -11.59 20.03
CA HIS A 694 -15.03 -10.39 20.42
C HIS A 694 -15.20 -10.14 21.93
N SER A 695 -14.12 -10.18 22.68
CA SER A 695 -14.20 -10.20 24.14
C SER A 695 -14.06 -8.85 24.80
N VAL A 696 -13.22 -7.98 24.25
CA VAL A 696 -12.91 -6.69 24.87
C VAL A 696 -12.80 -5.62 23.77
N TYR A 697 -13.52 -4.53 23.93
CA TYR A 697 -13.22 -3.30 23.23
C TYR A 697 -12.25 -2.50 24.09
N GLY A 698 -11.13 -2.11 23.49
CA GLY A 698 -10.03 -1.44 24.15
C GLY A 698 -10.02 0.06 23.87
N VAL A 699 -8.92 0.57 23.35
CA VAL A 699 -8.82 1.94 22.86
C VAL A 699 -9.30 1.95 21.40
N ASP A 700 -10.63 1.94 21.24
CA ASP A 700 -11.29 1.79 19.94
C ASP A 700 -11.58 3.12 19.23
N GLY A 701 -11.35 4.25 19.91
CA GLY A 701 -11.50 5.59 19.35
C GLY A 701 -10.30 6.03 18.50
N SER A 702 -10.52 7.00 17.61
CA SER A 702 -9.50 7.53 16.71
C SER A 702 -8.66 8.61 17.40
N PRO A 703 -7.33 8.48 17.48
CA PRO A 703 -6.47 9.52 18.03
C PRO A 703 -6.41 10.74 17.11
N VAL A 704 -6.60 11.91 17.69
CA VAL A 704 -6.40 13.21 17.04
C VAL A 704 -5.14 13.85 17.60
N VAL A 705 -4.24 14.24 16.70
CA VAL A 705 -2.97 14.84 17.07
C VAL A 705 -2.87 16.23 16.44
N LYS A 706 -2.55 17.22 17.24
CA LYS A 706 -2.41 18.60 16.78
C LYS A 706 -1.29 19.35 17.51
N ASP A 707 -0.55 20.14 16.75
CA ASP A 707 0.40 21.09 17.33
C ASP A 707 -0.37 22.33 17.81
N ILE A 708 -0.26 22.66 19.08
CA ILE A 708 -0.91 23.79 19.73
C ILE A 708 0.08 24.63 20.52
N TYR A 709 -0.20 25.91 20.70
CA TYR A 709 0.66 26.84 21.42
C TYR A 709 -0.01 27.37 22.69
N TYR A 710 0.47 26.95 23.85
CA TYR A 710 0.04 27.49 25.14
C TYR A 710 1.16 27.38 26.16
N GLY A 711 1.07 28.16 27.24
CA GLY A 711 2.12 28.21 28.28
C GLY A 711 3.49 28.61 27.73
N GLY A 712 3.52 29.48 26.70
CA GLY A 712 4.74 30.02 26.12
C GLY A 712 5.49 29.09 25.18
N LYS A 713 4.99 27.89 24.89
CA LYS A 713 5.65 26.90 24.00
C LYS A 713 4.68 26.14 23.11
N TRP A 714 5.18 25.59 22.00
CA TRP A 714 4.47 24.63 21.16
C TRP A 714 4.48 23.27 21.80
N ARG A 715 3.36 22.59 21.72
CA ARG A 715 3.16 21.20 22.15
C ARG A 715 2.42 20.42 21.08
N THR A 716 2.72 19.16 20.97
CA THR A 716 1.96 18.22 20.13
C THR A 716 1.05 17.42 21.04
N ILE A 717 -0.23 17.70 20.99
CA ILE A 717 -1.23 17.08 21.86
C ILE A 717 -1.94 15.97 21.10
N LEU A 718 -2.00 14.80 21.70
CA LEU A 718 -2.82 13.68 21.29
C LEU A 718 -4.02 13.59 22.21
N LEU A 719 -5.22 13.55 21.64
CA LEU A 719 -6.47 13.36 22.36
C LEU A 719 -7.26 12.24 21.68
N THR A 720 -7.77 11.30 22.44
CA THR A 720 -8.61 10.22 21.89
C THR A 720 -9.69 9.79 22.87
N GLY A 721 -10.83 9.38 22.34
CA GLY A 721 -11.89 8.71 23.08
C GLY A 721 -11.65 7.20 23.14
N MET A 722 -12.37 6.55 24.05
CA MET A 722 -12.34 5.09 24.17
C MET A 722 -13.17 4.37 23.10
N GLY A 723 -13.95 5.10 22.28
CA GLY A 723 -14.88 4.49 21.33
C GLY A 723 -15.88 3.57 22.07
N ARG A 724 -16.04 2.35 21.58
CA ARG A 724 -16.85 1.32 22.25
C ARG A 724 -16.19 0.78 23.52
N GLY A 725 -14.89 1.04 23.73
CA GLY A 725 -14.17 0.60 24.94
C GLY A 725 -14.55 1.34 26.23
N GLY A 726 -15.28 2.47 26.13
CA GLY A 726 -15.72 3.17 27.33
C GLY A 726 -16.28 4.58 27.13
N HIS A 727 -16.74 5.16 28.21
CA HIS A 727 -17.37 6.49 28.27
C HIS A 727 -16.33 7.53 28.74
N GLY A 728 -15.22 7.65 28.02
CA GLY A 728 -14.14 8.54 28.47
C GLY A 728 -13.17 8.93 27.36
N TYR A 729 -12.37 9.95 27.70
CA TYR A 729 -11.29 10.47 26.85
C TYR A 729 -10.00 10.60 27.65
N PHE A 730 -8.85 10.57 26.96
CA PHE A 730 -7.57 10.90 27.56
C PHE A 730 -6.70 11.70 26.62
N ALA A 731 -5.79 12.50 27.18
CA ALA A 731 -4.88 13.36 26.46
C ALA A 731 -3.42 13.11 26.86
N MET A 732 -2.53 13.24 25.89
CA MET A 732 -1.08 13.10 26.07
C MET A 732 -0.33 14.21 25.36
N ASP A 733 0.80 14.62 25.89
CA ASP A 733 1.80 15.43 25.19
C ASP A 733 2.80 14.49 24.53
N VAL A 734 2.77 14.45 23.20
CA VAL A 734 3.65 13.63 22.36
C VAL A 734 4.66 14.50 21.58
N THR A 735 4.95 15.70 22.08
CA THR A 735 5.97 16.60 21.49
C THR A 735 7.29 15.89 21.29
N ASN A 736 7.72 15.11 22.31
CA ASN A 736 8.80 14.14 22.17
C ASN A 736 8.21 12.72 22.07
N PRO A 737 8.14 12.13 20.88
CA PRO A 737 7.50 10.83 20.69
C PRO A 737 8.25 9.67 21.36
N ASN A 738 9.52 9.83 21.76
CA ASN A 738 10.26 8.82 22.53
C ASN A 738 10.03 8.92 24.04
N SER A 739 9.48 10.05 24.52
CA SER A 739 9.22 10.32 25.93
C SER A 739 7.90 11.10 26.07
N PRO A 740 6.75 10.46 25.78
CA PRO A 740 5.45 11.08 25.94
C PRO A 740 5.16 11.36 27.40
N SER A 741 4.26 12.28 27.66
CA SER A 741 3.73 12.53 29.00
C SER A 741 2.21 12.54 28.98
N PHE A 742 1.62 12.05 30.06
CA PHE A 742 0.19 12.10 30.29
C PHE A 742 -0.24 13.52 30.66
N LEU A 743 -1.41 13.94 30.21
CA LEU A 743 -1.97 15.25 30.53
C LEU A 743 -3.21 15.18 31.42
N PHE A 744 -4.19 14.41 31.00
CA PHE A 744 -5.41 14.18 31.76
C PHE A 744 -6.22 13.04 31.18
N ALA A 745 -7.15 12.52 31.97
CA ALA A 745 -8.23 11.66 31.50
C ALA A 745 -9.51 11.97 32.29
N PHE A 746 -10.66 11.65 31.71
CA PHE A 746 -11.93 11.66 32.39
C PHE A 746 -12.82 10.53 31.89
N GLN A 747 -13.67 10.06 32.76
CA GLN A 747 -14.61 8.96 32.49
C GLN A 747 -15.91 9.17 33.21
N ASN A 748 -17.02 8.86 32.55
CA ASN A 748 -18.31 8.72 33.11
C ASN A 748 -18.60 7.24 33.45
N ASP A 749 -18.53 6.87 34.72
CA ASP A 749 -18.96 5.55 35.19
C ASP A 749 -20.47 5.55 35.39
N THR A 750 -21.19 5.17 34.35
CA THR A 750 -22.66 5.16 34.36
C THR A 750 -23.27 4.11 35.27
N ILE A 751 -22.50 3.07 35.63
CA ILE A 751 -22.94 2.01 36.54
C ILE A 751 -22.91 2.49 38.00
N ASN A 752 -21.77 3.03 38.40
CA ASN A 752 -21.55 3.50 39.76
C ASN A 752 -22.02 4.95 39.97
N LYS A 753 -22.54 5.62 38.93
CA LYS A 753 -22.98 7.01 38.93
C LYS A 753 -21.88 7.95 39.45
N GLN A 754 -20.69 7.84 38.86
CA GLN A 754 -19.51 8.63 39.22
C GLN A 754 -18.78 9.18 37.99
N ILE A 755 -18.20 10.35 38.15
CA ILE A 755 -17.22 10.89 37.22
C ILE A 755 -15.85 10.67 37.83
N TYR A 756 -14.96 10.06 37.07
CA TYR A 756 -13.54 9.97 37.38
C TYR A 756 -12.77 10.98 36.52
N HIS A 757 -11.87 11.71 37.16
CA HIS A 757 -10.96 12.62 36.49
C HIS A 757 -9.55 12.43 37.01
N TRP A 758 -8.58 12.31 36.10
CA TRP A 758 -7.14 12.20 36.40
C TRP A 758 -6.42 13.45 35.91
N ASP A 759 -5.63 14.05 36.78
CA ASP A 759 -4.71 15.16 36.45
C ASP A 759 -3.41 14.67 35.79
N ALA A 760 -2.54 15.61 35.38
CA ALA A 760 -1.28 15.29 34.71
C ALA A 760 -0.30 14.49 35.59
N SER A 761 -0.46 14.50 36.89
CA SER A 761 0.32 13.70 37.85
C SER A 761 -0.27 12.30 38.08
N GLY A 762 -1.46 12.01 37.54
CA GLY A 762 -2.17 10.76 37.73
C GLY A 762 -3.00 10.69 39.00
N ASN A 763 -3.22 11.81 39.69
CA ASN A 763 -4.12 11.83 40.81
C ASN A 763 -5.57 11.77 40.29
N ARG A 764 -6.38 10.88 40.88
CA ARG A 764 -7.79 10.71 40.52
C ARG A 764 -8.68 11.46 41.49
N VAL A 765 -9.67 12.15 40.96
CA VAL A 765 -10.80 12.73 41.71
C VAL A 765 -12.06 11.98 41.32
N ASP A 766 -12.83 11.53 42.32
CA ASP A 766 -14.08 10.79 42.20
C ASP A 766 -15.24 11.72 42.58
N LEU A 767 -16.17 11.96 41.64
CA LEU A 767 -17.30 12.88 41.83
C LEU A 767 -18.61 12.11 41.65
N GLY A 768 -19.31 11.90 42.75
CA GLY A 768 -20.61 11.20 42.72
C GLY A 768 -21.74 12.13 42.25
N TYR A 769 -22.68 11.59 41.50
CA TYR A 769 -23.84 12.34 40.99
C TYR A 769 -24.69 12.91 42.13
N VAL A 770 -24.85 12.16 43.23
CA VAL A 770 -25.68 12.53 44.36
C VAL A 770 -25.07 13.73 45.13
N ALA A 771 -23.75 13.83 45.20
CA ALA A 771 -23.06 14.91 45.87
C ALA A 771 -23.02 16.22 45.06
N GLY A 772 -23.45 16.18 43.80
CA GLY A 772 -23.37 17.27 42.86
C GLY A 772 -22.00 17.31 42.16
N ILE A 773 -21.99 17.49 40.86
CA ILE A 773 -20.78 17.55 40.03
C ILE A 773 -20.52 19.02 39.72
N PRO A 774 -19.31 19.55 39.97
CA PRO A 774 -18.95 20.90 39.57
C PRO A 774 -19.07 21.06 38.05
N ALA A 775 -19.56 22.21 37.57
CA ALA A 775 -19.84 22.42 36.13
C ALA A 775 -18.58 22.20 35.25
N GLU A 776 -17.39 22.54 35.75
CA GLU A 776 -16.13 22.34 35.06
C GLU A 776 -15.64 20.89 35.03
N ARG A 777 -16.36 19.96 35.65
CA ARG A 777 -16.09 18.52 35.69
C ARG A 777 -17.31 17.69 35.29
N ASP A 778 -18.37 18.32 34.79
CA ASP A 778 -19.64 17.66 34.50
C ASP A 778 -19.60 16.93 33.16
N TYR A 779 -19.06 15.71 33.18
CA TYR A 779 -19.09 14.74 32.09
C TYR A 779 -20.24 13.75 32.16
N SER A 780 -21.28 14.02 32.96
CA SER A 780 -22.37 13.08 33.26
C SER A 780 -23.21 12.67 32.05
N LYS A 781 -23.18 13.43 30.96
CA LYS A 781 -23.83 13.07 29.68
C LYS A 781 -23.00 12.23 28.75
N LEU A 782 -21.73 11.88 29.06
CA LEU A 782 -20.94 11.02 28.22
C LEU A 782 -21.48 9.60 28.14
N GLY A 783 -21.75 9.13 26.94
CA GLY A 783 -21.94 7.74 26.56
C GLY A 783 -20.66 7.12 26.00
N GLU A 784 -20.76 6.06 25.18
CA GLU A 784 -19.62 5.49 24.45
C GLU A 784 -18.93 6.57 23.61
N ALA A 785 -17.63 6.75 23.78
CA ALA A 785 -16.87 7.90 23.29
C ALA A 785 -16.51 7.77 21.80
N TRP A 786 -17.53 7.66 20.93
CA TRP A 786 -17.38 7.51 19.48
C TRP A 786 -16.98 8.78 18.76
N SER A 787 -17.44 9.93 19.28
CA SER A 787 -17.19 11.22 18.62
C SER A 787 -15.71 11.56 18.65
N THR A 788 -15.07 11.58 17.49
CA THR A 788 -13.66 11.98 17.37
C THR A 788 -13.53 13.47 17.63
N PRO A 789 -12.69 13.91 18.59
CA PRO A 789 -12.59 15.32 18.97
C PRO A 789 -12.04 16.21 17.84
N THR A 790 -12.56 17.42 17.72
CA THR A 790 -11.96 18.47 16.90
C THR A 790 -11.18 19.43 17.78
N ILE A 791 -9.85 19.48 17.60
CA ILE A 791 -8.96 20.39 18.34
C ILE A 791 -8.83 21.72 17.57
N MET A 792 -9.13 22.84 18.24
CA MET A 792 -9.05 24.16 17.62
C MET A 792 -8.73 25.25 18.64
N ALA A 793 -8.34 26.42 18.15
CA ALA A 793 -8.29 27.64 18.97
C ALA A 793 -9.66 28.35 18.89
N MET A 794 -10.16 28.81 20.00
CA MET A 794 -11.42 29.51 20.19
C MET A 794 -11.14 30.95 20.69
N PRO A 795 -11.94 31.95 20.31
CA PRO A 795 -11.85 33.28 20.92
C PRO A 795 -12.07 33.24 22.43
N ASN A 796 -11.24 33.98 23.18
CA ASN A 796 -11.36 34.15 24.62
C ASN A 796 -11.04 35.59 24.96
N GLY A 797 -12.06 36.46 24.89
CA GLY A 797 -11.88 37.91 24.96
C GLY A 797 -10.92 38.41 23.87
N ASN A 798 -9.86 39.10 24.27
CA ASN A 798 -8.80 39.57 23.35
C ASN A 798 -7.71 38.54 23.07
N THR A 799 -7.83 37.33 23.60
CA THR A 799 -6.91 36.22 23.45
C THR A 799 -7.58 35.04 22.76
N GLN A 800 -6.92 33.93 22.67
CA GLN A 800 -7.47 32.64 22.19
C GLN A 800 -7.14 31.55 23.19
N LYS A 801 -8.00 30.54 23.22
CA LYS A 801 -7.86 29.36 24.04
C LYS A 801 -7.94 28.10 23.18
N TRP A 802 -7.09 27.13 23.46
CA TRP A 802 -7.14 25.84 22.76
C TRP A 802 -8.16 24.92 23.43
N VAL A 803 -9.08 24.45 22.62
CA VAL A 803 -10.19 23.60 23.04
C VAL A 803 -10.32 22.35 22.20
N ALA A 804 -10.98 21.35 22.75
CA ALA A 804 -11.49 20.23 21.97
C ALA A 804 -13.03 20.24 22.03
N VAL A 805 -13.66 19.93 20.88
CA VAL A 805 -15.11 19.89 20.70
C VAL A 805 -15.50 18.51 20.21
N PHE A 806 -16.46 17.88 20.88
CA PHE A 806 -16.93 16.54 20.53
C PHE A 806 -18.35 16.31 21.04
N GLY A 807 -19.07 15.40 20.39
CA GLY A 807 -20.36 14.91 20.83
C GLY A 807 -20.24 13.98 22.03
N ALA A 808 -21.27 13.90 22.83
CA ALA A 808 -21.28 13.07 24.04
C ALA A 808 -21.28 11.55 23.73
N GLY A 809 -21.31 11.16 22.45
CA GLY A 809 -21.17 9.78 22.04
C GLY A 809 -22.50 9.02 21.92
N TYR A 810 -22.46 7.70 22.15
CA TYR A 810 -23.57 6.78 21.89
C TYR A 810 -24.04 6.07 23.14
N ASN A 811 -25.35 5.84 23.25
CA ASN A 811 -25.94 5.14 24.41
C ASN A 811 -26.93 4.02 24.02
N GLY A 812 -26.86 3.54 22.79
CA GLY A 812 -27.81 2.53 22.30
C GLY A 812 -29.11 3.09 21.72
N GLY A 813 -29.27 4.42 21.65
CA GLY A 813 -30.44 5.05 21.03
C GLY A 813 -31.75 4.99 21.87
N VAL A 814 -31.64 4.62 23.16
CA VAL A 814 -32.84 4.30 23.98
C VAL A 814 -32.96 5.17 25.25
N SER A 815 -32.03 6.07 25.50
CA SER A 815 -32.05 6.89 26.73
C SER A 815 -31.51 8.29 26.47
N THR A 816 -32.08 9.30 27.11
CA THR A 816 -31.61 10.70 27.17
C THR A 816 -30.56 10.92 28.24
N ASP A 817 -30.27 9.91 29.06
CA ASP A 817 -29.35 10.09 30.20
C ASP A 817 -27.91 10.33 29.71
N TYR A 818 -27.54 9.72 28.60
CA TYR A 818 -26.17 9.79 28.04
C TYR A 818 -26.22 10.01 26.55
N GLY A 819 -25.17 10.61 26.02
CA GLY A 819 -24.98 10.81 24.58
C GLY A 819 -25.57 12.10 24.01
N SER A 820 -26.57 12.67 24.65
CA SER A 820 -27.38 13.78 24.13
C SER A 820 -26.80 15.15 24.50
N ALA A 821 -25.51 15.35 24.26
CA ALA A 821 -24.84 16.62 24.51
C ALA A 821 -23.66 16.86 23.57
N VAL A 822 -23.18 18.10 23.52
CA VAL A 822 -21.90 18.49 22.95
C VAL A 822 -21.02 19.09 24.01
N TYR A 823 -19.77 18.70 24.04
CA TYR A 823 -18.78 19.20 24.99
C TYR A 823 -17.76 20.12 24.30
N VAL A 824 -17.44 21.22 24.96
CA VAL A 824 -16.29 22.10 24.70
C VAL A 824 -15.40 22.03 25.93
N ILE A 825 -14.20 21.46 25.78
CA ILE A 825 -13.25 21.30 26.89
C ILE A 825 -11.97 22.12 26.70
N ASP A 826 -11.37 22.51 27.79
CA ASP A 826 -10.13 23.29 27.87
C ASP A 826 -8.91 22.37 27.79
N LEU A 827 -8.15 22.42 26.71
CA LEU A 827 -6.91 21.66 26.57
C LEU A 827 -5.72 22.27 27.33
N GLU A 828 -5.85 23.52 27.78
CA GLU A 828 -4.81 24.24 28.52
C GLU A 828 -4.96 24.03 30.03
N ASP A 829 -6.13 23.50 30.49
CA ASP A 829 -6.46 23.28 31.90
C ASP A 829 -7.14 21.90 32.09
N GLU A 830 -6.33 20.84 31.94
CA GLU A 830 -6.65 19.44 32.28
C GLU A 830 -8.01 18.93 31.75
N GLY A 831 -8.43 19.45 30.60
CA GLY A 831 -9.69 19.02 29.97
C GLY A 831 -10.95 19.53 30.68
N LYS A 832 -10.90 20.55 31.52
CA LYS A 832 -12.11 21.11 32.16
C LYS A 832 -13.20 21.47 31.16
N VAL A 833 -14.43 21.25 31.52
CA VAL A 833 -15.59 21.59 30.70
C VAL A 833 -15.77 23.10 30.69
N LEU A 834 -15.59 23.73 29.55
CA LEU A 834 -15.92 25.15 29.32
C LEU A 834 -17.42 25.32 29.05
N LYS A 835 -17.99 24.40 28.33
CA LYS A 835 -19.44 24.35 28.04
C LYS A 835 -19.89 22.92 27.78
N LYS A 836 -20.90 22.49 28.47
CA LYS A 836 -21.77 21.35 28.14
C LYS A 836 -23.04 21.93 27.53
N ILE A 837 -23.38 21.52 26.31
CA ILE A 837 -24.60 21.89 25.61
C ILE A 837 -25.46 20.66 25.59
N ASP A 838 -26.47 20.66 26.44
CA ASP A 838 -27.43 19.56 26.60
C ASP A 838 -28.53 19.69 25.53
N LEU A 839 -28.61 18.74 24.63
CA LEU A 839 -29.57 18.78 23.53
C LEU A 839 -30.99 18.42 23.98
N THR A 840 -31.16 17.77 25.10
CA THR A 840 -32.48 17.49 25.67
C THR A 840 -33.19 18.75 26.16
N ASP A 841 -32.42 19.75 26.59
CA ASP A 841 -32.97 21.05 26.99
C ASP A 841 -33.44 21.90 25.80
N VAL A 842 -32.91 21.59 24.59
CA VAL A 842 -33.21 22.36 23.35
C VAL A 842 -34.38 21.77 22.58
N SER A 843 -34.54 20.45 22.56
CA SER A 843 -35.48 19.79 21.66
C SER A 843 -36.66 19.09 22.31
N ASN A 844 -36.63 18.86 23.60
CA ASN A 844 -37.62 18.05 24.35
C ASN A 844 -37.77 16.59 23.80
N ASN A 845 -36.86 16.16 22.95
CA ASN A 845 -36.92 14.88 22.30
C ASN A 845 -35.87 13.92 22.87
N ILE A 846 -36.15 12.66 22.67
CA ILE A 846 -35.49 11.54 23.28
C ILE A 846 -34.32 11.12 22.39
N ALA A 847 -33.20 10.69 22.95
CA ALA A 847 -32.11 10.03 22.22
C ALA A 847 -31.33 10.87 21.20
N ASN A 848 -31.21 12.17 21.34
CA ASN A 848 -30.38 13.06 20.54
C ASN A 848 -28.87 12.77 20.71
N SER A 849 -28.50 11.50 20.80
CA SER A 849 -27.08 11.12 20.92
C SER A 849 -26.28 11.62 19.75
N VAL A 850 -25.04 12.11 20.03
CA VAL A 850 -24.11 12.66 19.04
C VAL A 850 -22.85 11.78 18.97
N PRO A 851 -22.91 10.64 18.27
CA PRO A 851 -21.76 9.75 18.11
C PRO A 851 -20.79 10.23 17.03
N ALA A 852 -21.26 11.01 16.06
CA ALA A 852 -20.44 11.46 14.94
C ALA A 852 -19.42 12.54 15.32
N THR A 853 -18.35 12.65 14.55
CA THR A 853 -17.41 13.78 14.60
C THR A 853 -18.10 15.06 14.14
N LEU A 854 -17.93 16.15 14.88
CA LEU A 854 -18.48 17.44 14.51
C LEU A 854 -17.61 18.09 13.43
N THR A 855 -18.23 18.62 12.39
CA THR A 855 -17.53 19.30 11.30
C THR A 855 -17.36 20.78 11.63
N ALA A 856 -16.10 21.21 11.72
CA ALA A 856 -15.74 22.60 11.99
C ALA A 856 -15.51 23.36 10.66
N ILE A 857 -16.17 24.50 10.50
CA ILE A 857 -15.93 25.43 9.38
C ILE A 857 -15.46 26.75 9.97
N THR A 858 -14.27 27.17 9.60
CA THR A 858 -13.71 28.46 9.99
C THR A 858 -14.23 29.55 9.05
N PRO A 859 -14.82 30.64 9.54
CA PRO A 859 -15.42 31.66 8.70
C PRO A 859 -14.41 32.53 7.97
N ASP A 860 -13.12 32.31 8.17
CA ASP A 860 -12.08 33.16 7.62
C ASP A 860 -10.93 32.38 7.02
N THR A 861 -10.76 32.54 5.72
CA THR A 861 -9.71 31.88 4.91
C THR A 861 -8.59 32.83 4.51
N THR A 862 -8.65 34.10 4.91
CA THR A 862 -7.61 35.07 4.53
C THR A 862 -6.43 35.01 5.49
N SER A 863 -5.23 35.06 4.94
CA SER A 863 -3.95 35.08 5.70
C SER A 863 -3.79 36.30 6.63
N LYS A 864 -4.72 37.25 6.58
CA LYS A 864 -4.70 38.51 7.35
C LYS A 864 -5.68 38.55 8.52
N ALA A 865 -6.55 37.56 8.63
CA ALA A 865 -7.58 37.58 9.64
C ALA A 865 -7.08 37.02 10.97
N LYS A 866 -7.42 37.66 12.06
CA LYS A 866 -7.33 37.08 13.39
C LYS A 866 -8.21 35.86 13.45
N TYR A 867 -7.72 34.78 14.06
CA TYR A 867 -8.52 33.58 14.23
C TYR A 867 -9.81 33.91 14.98
N LYS A 868 -10.95 33.66 14.34
CA LYS A 868 -12.28 34.04 14.84
C LYS A 868 -13.08 32.89 15.42
N GLY A 869 -12.51 31.67 15.50
CA GLY A 869 -13.19 30.48 15.91
C GLY A 869 -13.76 29.67 14.74
N ALA A 870 -14.71 28.80 14.99
CA ALA A 870 -15.38 28.00 13.99
C ALA A 870 -16.89 27.85 14.24
N MET A 871 -17.63 27.63 13.16
CA MET A 871 -18.98 27.09 13.18
C MET A 871 -18.90 25.58 13.12
N PHE A 872 -19.60 24.90 14.00
CA PHE A 872 -19.69 23.44 13.98
C PHE A 872 -21.02 23.01 13.42
N TYR A 873 -21.00 21.98 12.60
CA TYR A 873 -22.17 21.35 12.03
C TYR A 873 -22.16 19.85 12.33
N PHE A 874 -23.29 19.32 12.77
CA PHE A 874 -23.41 17.91 13.12
C PHE A 874 -24.86 17.46 13.04
N ALA A 875 -25.06 16.16 12.91
CA ALA A 875 -26.36 15.52 13.07
C ALA A 875 -26.36 14.64 14.33
N ASP A 876 -27.53 14.52 14.96
CA ASP A 876 -27.75 13.56 16.02
C ASP A 876 -28.45 12.28 15.52
N LEU A 877 -28.63 11.30 16.38
CA LEU A 877 -29.27 10.03 16.02
C LEU A 877 -30.72 10.14 15.59
N GLU A 878 -31.39 11.22 15.96
CA GLU A 878 -32.76 11.49 15.50
C GLU A 878 -32.81 12.19 14.15
N GLY A 879 -31.64 12.32 13.47
CA GLY A 879 -31.54 12.96 12.17
C GLY A 879 -31.72 14.47 12.21
N LYS A 880 -31.68 15.10 13.39
CA LYS A 880 -31.69 16.54 13.52
C LYS A 880 -30.34 17.11 13.16
N PHE A 881 -30.35 18.16 12.37
CA PHE A 881 -29.14 18.83 11.91
C PHE A 881 -28.94 20.14 12.67
N TRP A 882 -27.77 20.27 13.32
CA TRP A 882 -27.43 21.33 14.24
C TRP A 882 -26.28 22.19 13.76
N LYS A 883 -26.33 23.47 14.12
CA LYS A 883 -25.22 24.43 14.04
C LYS A 883 -24.87 24.94 15.42
N LEU A 884 -23.57 24.89 15.76
CA LEU A 884 -23.03 25.43 17.01
C LEU A 884 -22.01 26.53 16.69
N ASN A 885 -22.18 27.71 17.30
CA ASN A 885 -21.31 28.87 17.12
C ASN A 885 -20.19 28.88 18.17
N LEU A 886 -18.93 28.73 17.75
CA LEU A 886 -17.75 28.97 18.56
C LEU A 886 -16.88 30.10 18.00
N THR A 887 -17.53 31.11 17.42
CA THR A 887 -16.86 32.31 16.87
C THR A 887 -17.13 33.53 17.75
N ASN A 888 -16.41 34.63 17.48
CA ASN A 888 -16.68 35.93 18.08
C ASN A 888 -17.73 36.76 17.32
N THR A 889 -18.45 36.13 16.38
CA THR A 889 -19.55 36.75 15.64
C THR A 889 -20.86 36.10 16.08
N GLY A 890 -21.77 36.87 16.61
CA GLY A 890 -22.98 36.37 17.25
C GLY A 890 -22.75 35.93 18.70
N SER A 891 -23.65 35.12 19.22
CA SER A 891 -23.57 34.63 20.61
C SER A 891 -22.67 33.38 20.67
N LEU A 892 -21.62 33.45 21.48
CA LEU A 892 -20.77 32.28 21.73
C LEU A 892 -21.58 31.13 22.37
N TYR A 893 -21.39 29.92 21.90
CA TYR A 893 -22.11 28.69 22.27
C TYR A 893 -23.58 28.67 21.84
N GLU A 894 -24.03 29.59 20.99
CA GLU A 894 -25.36 29.52 20.40
C GLU A 894 -25.51 28.24 19.55
N ILE A 895 -26.57 27.50 19.83
CA ILE A 895 -26.95 26.32 19.05
C ILE A 895 -28.29 26.56 18.34
N THR A 896 -28.36 26.11 17.08
CA THR A 896 -29.54 26.27 16.24
C THR A 896 -29.83 24.95 15.53
N GLN A 897 -31.03 24.46 15.59
CA GLN A 897 -31.52 23.37 14.75
C GLN A 897 -31.86 23.90 13.35
N PHE A 898 -31.28 23.32 12.31
CA PHE A 898 -31.52 23.71 10.93
C PHE A 898 -32.57 22.85 10.24
N PHE A 899 -32.54 21.57 10.53
CA PHE A 899 -33.31 20.57 9.80
C PHE A 899 -33.60 19.38 10.72
N ASP A 900 -34.71 18.72 10.48
CA ASP A 900 -35.13 17.49 11.13
C ASP A 900 -35.50 16.48 10.04
N ALA A 901 -34.81 15.36 10.01
CA ALA A 901 -35.09 14.28 9.07
C ALA A 901 -36.26 13.40 9.52
N GLU A 902 -36.83 13.70 10.70
CA GLU A 902 -37.92 12.92 11.30
C GLU A 902 -37.57 11.41 11.37
N ALA A 903 -36.40 11.09 11.91
CA ALA A 903 -35.97 9.70 12.03
C ALA A 903 -36.87 8.93 12.96
N THR A 904 -37.29 7.75 12.53
CA THR A 904 -38.07 6.80 13.33
C THR A 904 -37.45 5.42 13.20
N GLN A 905 -37.81 4.49 14.11
CA GLN A 905 -37.37 3.09 13.96
C GLN A 905 -37.87 2.43 12.68
N GLU A 906 -38.90 2.97 12.06
CA GLU A 906 -39.49 2.44 10.82
C GLU A 906 -38.82 2.96 9.56
N ASN A 907 -38.33 4.23 9.57
CA ASN A 907 -37.71 4.85 8.38
C ASN A 907 -36.18 4.83 8.41
N ASP A 908 -35.58 4.40 9.52
CA ASP A 908 -34.13 4.17 9.70
C ASP A 908 -33.22 5.37 9.31
N ARG A 909 -33.72 6.61 9.50
CA ARG A 909 -33.02 7.85 9.13
C ARG A 909 -32.04 8.34 10.21
N MET A 910 -31.45 7.41 10.95
CA MET A 910 -30.48 7.75 11.99
C MET A 910 -29.14 8.19 11.41
N ALA A 911 -28.58 9.31 11.88
CA ALA A 911 -27.32 9.84 11.41
C ALA A 911 -26.14 9.44 12.31
N PHE A 912 -25.31 8.52 11.82
CA PHE A 912 -24.10 8.04 12.52
C PHE A 912 -22.82 8.66 12.01
N PHE A 913 -22.85 9.37 10.87
CA PHE A 913 -21.66 9.82 10.16
C PHE A 913 -21.46 11.33 10.28
N GLN A 914 -20.20 11.72 10.11
CA GLN A 914 -19.80 13.11 10.06
C GLN A 914 -20.45 13.82 8.87
N VAL A 915 -20.95 15.04 9.12
CA VAL A 915 -21.44 15.94 8.07
C VAL A 915 -20.28 16.38 7.18
N THR A 916 -20.47 16.28 5.87
CA THR A 916 -19.46 16.69 4.88
C THR A 916 -19.86 17.99 4.18
N PRO A 917 -19.09 19.10 4.34
CA PRO A 917 -19.34 20.35 3.66
C PRO A 917 -18.77 20.38 2.25
N SER A 918 -19.44 21.06 1.33
CA SER A 918 -18.94 21.39 0.00
C SER A 918 -19.40 22.78 -0.41
N ILE A 919 -18.53 23.53 -1.08
CA ILE A 919 -18.90 24.83 -1.64
C ILE A 919 -19.22 24.60 -3.14
N GLY A 920 -20.46 24.93 -3.51
CA GLY A 920 -20.90 24.86 -4.90
C GLY A 920 -20.27 25.94 -5.78
N ASN A 921 -20.35 25.78 -7.09
CA ASN A 921 -19.88 26.79 -8.06
C ASN A 921 -20.62 28.13 -7.94
N ASP A 922 -21.79 28.15 -7.33
CA ASP A 922 -22.64 29.28 -7.00
C ASP A 922 -22.21 30.02 -5.70
N GLY A 923 -21.16 29.51 -5.02
CA GLY A 923 -20.70 30.01 -3.73
C GLY A 923 -21.53 29.58 -2.52
N ASN A 924 -22.56 28.76 -2.73
CA ASN A 924 -23.37 28.23 -1.64
C ASN A 924 -22.64 27.09 -0.91
N LEU A 925 -22.82 27.06 0.40
CA LEU A 925 -22.31 25.98 1.26
C LEU A 925 -23.36 24.86 1.33
N TRP A 926 -22.99 23.71 0.76
CA TRP A 926 -23.79 22.49 0.80
C TRP A 926 -23.30 21.60 1.91
N MET A 927 -24.23 20.98 2.64
CA MET A 927 -23.96 20.04 3.70
C MET A 927 -24.55 18.68 3.33
N TYR A 928 -23.72 17.67 3.32
CA TYR A 928 -24.11 16.28 3.05
C TYR A 928 -23.98 15.45 4.33
N TYR A 929 -25.01 14.72 4.67
CA TYR A 929 -24.97 13.73 5.75
C TYR A 929 -25.77 12.50 5.34
N GLY A 930 -25.33 11.33 5.83
CA GLY A 930 -25.99 10.06 5.58
C GLY A 930 -26.92 9.71 6.75
N THR A 931 -28.10 9.28 6.41
CA THR A 931 -29.07 8.71 7.32
C THR A 931 -29.24 7.22 7.06
#